data_fef29aef6065d316b5d75c9c82f923f1
#
_entry.id   fef29aef6065d316b5d75c9c82f923f1
#
_cell.length_a   1.000
_cell.length_b   1.000
_cell.length_c   1.000
_cell.angle_alpha   90.00
_cell.angle_beta   90.00
_cell.angle_gamma   90.00
#
_symmetry.space_group_name_H-M   'P 1'
#
loop_
_entity.id
_entity.type
_entity.pdbx_description
1 polymer ?
#
loop_
_entity_poly.entity_id
_entity_poly.type
_entity_poly.pdbx_seq_one_letter_code
_entity_poly.pdbx_strand_id
1 'polypeptide(L)'
;MAPVHHHQHISETTPEIHRLRFPRLRHPGLFLLLFLLLTAGRSNSVLAQTTPVAPSFLNDILPLLTRYDCNSGGCHGKLAGQNGFRLSLRGFAPEADYESLTRESRGRRINPASPESSLLVGKANGSIVHAGGRRIERGSEAETLLLNWIRAGLPGPLASDPLLHRLEIAPTTAVLRPGDAVQLSATAIYSDGSRRDVTSLARFASGDTSLLEVDAGGEVQALRHGEHVVRVTYQGEVQVATFTMPRDQQLATELYADSDQPIDQLVFGRLQALRIPPSPAIDDATFLRRSMLDTIGTLPAPAEVQSFVADVQPDKRARLVESLLQRPEFYDYWALQLGDLLQNRVERDHDVRGRKGVRRFHQWIRQQLVAGRSWKQIASDVLLATGNTTENPAVGYYIVTIGEKSAEESDIADSVAQAFLGTRIGCARCHNHPLERYTQDDYYHFTAFFSRLALQRRNPDEADTSLHVATRHVLNLQQQMLEQQSKLQQSNDAAEPGACQKRIGEREQEFRQNLEATVTVRQPRTGQMLSPRQLDRSAVQIPPGTDPRLQLTEWMTAPSNPWFSAAMVNRLWKHFLGTGLVEPADDLRATNPPSNPALWKSLNQQFVQSDFDLKHVMRLILNSRTYQLSASTLPENQHDQRFYSHALARRLPAEVLLDAIGAATDQPEVFAGYPLGIRAIQVPDPGVDSYFLTLFGRSERVTACACERSGDVTLPQLLHLQNSDSLMARIQAPDGRLQRLLSGGLNDQQIISELFQATLSRPPAESELASVQAQLSAAGQDERPGVYQDLFWALLNSREFAFQH
;
A
#
# COMPACT_ATOMS: atom_id res chain seq x y z
N MET A 1 41.68 -13.25 34.94
CA MET A 1 41.41 -14.16 36.06
C MET A 1 40.30 -15.11 35.60
N ALA A 2 40.70 -16.27 35.13
CA ALA A 2 39.92 -17.49 35.07
C ALA A 2 40.30 -18.30 36.36
N PRO A 3 39.77 -19.47 36.66
CA PRO A 3 38.74 -20.31 36.03
C PRO A 3 37.73 -20.88 37.07
N VAL A 4 36.82 -21.77 36.67
CA VAL A 4 36.72 -23.17 37.08
C VAL A 4 35.60 -23.92 36.35
N HIS A 5 35.98 -25.06 35.78
CA HIS A 5 35.17 -26.13 35.17
C HIS A 5 34.26 -26.84 36.19
N HIS A 6 33.10 -27.35 35.66
CA HIS A 6 32.67 -28.68 36.05
C HIS A 6 31.93 -29.40 34.89
N HIS A 7 32.54 -30.44 34.41
CA HIS A 7 31.92 -31.49 33.58
C HIS A 7 31.04 -32.38 34.50
N GLN A 8 29.89 -32.81 33.97
CA GLN A 8 29.30 -34.10 34.33
C GLN A 8 28.73 -34.77 33.08
N HIS A 9 29.33 -35.86 32.75
CA HIS A 9 28.85 -36.91 31.85
C HIS A 9 27.57 -37.54 32.41
N ILE A 10 26.58 -37.77 31.59
CA ILE A 10 25.60 -38.88 31.79
C ILE A 10 25.40 -39.56 30.42
N SER A 11 25.59 -40.87 30.52
CA SER A 11 25.61 -41.89 29.50
C SER A 11 24.30 -42.18 28.83
N GLU A 12 24.40 -42.57 27.56
CA GLU A 12 23.39 -43.26 26.77
C GLU A 12 22.99 -44.60 27.38
N THR A 13 21.69 -44.89 27.45
CA THR A 13 21.18 -46.25 27.51
C THR A 13 19.92 -46.40 26.67
N THR A 14 20.06 -47.12 25.60
CA THR A 14 19.00 -47.72 24.78
C THR A 14 18.30 -48.85 25.51
N PRO A 15 16.99 -49.03 25.43
CA PRO A 15 16.37 -50.32 25.78
C PRO A 15 16.04 -51.17 24.54
N GLU A 16 16.41 -52.42 24.64
CA GLU A 16 16.16 -53.53 23.75
C GLU A 16 14.68 -53.87 23.55
N ILE A 17 14.39 -54.31 22.33
CA ILE A 17 13.11 -54.87 21.92
C ILE A 17 13.02 -56.33 22.33
N HIS A 18 12.18 -56.67 23.29
CA HIS A 18 11.82 -58.07 23.60
C HIS A 18 10.70 -58.57 22.64
N ARG A 19 11.09 -59.55 21.82
CA ARG A 19 10.14 -60.38 21.06
C ARG A 19 9.49 -61.37 22.00
N LEU A 20 8.18 -61.36 22.14
CA LEU A 20 7.36 -62.42 22.77
C LEU A 20 6.92 -63.38 21.64
N ARG A 21 7.31 -64.66 21.83
CA ARG A 21 6.87 -65.82 21.04
C ARG A 21 5.57 -66.33 21.63
N PHE A 22 4.57 -66.59 20.79
CA PHE A 22 3.39 -67.38 21.12
C PHE A 22 3.61 -68.89 20.83
N PRO A 23 3.19 -69.83 21.70
CA PRO A 23 3.24 -71.24 21.41
C PRO A 23 1.98 -71.67 20.63
N ARG A 24 2.22 -72.59 19.71
CA ARG A 24 1.17 -73.34 18.96
C ARG A 24 0.60 -74.42 19.87
N LEU A 25 -0.74 -74.48 19.99
CA LEU A 25 -1.45 -75.64 20.52
C LEU A 25 -2.41 -76.13 19.41
N ARG A 26 -2.13 -77.38 19.00
CA ARG A 26 -3.01 -78.24 18.20
C ARG A 26 -3.94 -78.96 19.18
N HIS A 27 -5.23 -78.99 18.91
CA HIS A 27 -6.06 -80.20 19.04
C HIS A 27 -7.43 -79.92 18.35
N PRO A 28 -7.96 -80.96 17.62
CA PRO A 28 -9.19 -80.95 16.89
C PRO A 28 -10.33 -81.48 17.70
N GLY A 29 -11.57 -81.00 17.56
CA GLY A 29 -12.73 -81.69 18.06
C GLY A 29 -13.69 -80.71 18.80
N LEU A 30 -14.61 -80.12 18.12
CA LEU A 30 -15.97 -79.88 18.47
C LEU A 30 -16.73 -79.17 17.34
N PHE A 31 -16.89 -79.83 16.23
CA PHE A 31 -17.94 -79.48 15.27
C PHE A 31 -19.15 -80.27 15.69
N LEU A 32 -20.12 -79.62 16.33
CA LEU A 32 -21.55 -80.00 16.40
C LEU A 32 -22.24 -79.44 17.66
N LEU A 33 -22.52 -78.14 17.60
CA LEU A 33 -23.58 -77.54 18.50
C LEU A 33 -23.73 -76.00 18.27
N LEU A 34 -23.72 -75.62 16.99
CA LEU A 34 -23.99 -74.16 16.68
C LEU A 34 -24.85 -74.00 15.42
N PHE A 35 -25.87 -74.91 15.29
CA PHE A 35 -26.83 -74.87 14.15
C PHE A 35 -28.28 -74.78 14.58
N LEU A 36 -28.62 -74.37 15.80
CA LEU A 36 -29.99 -74.29 16.29
C LEU A 36 -30.33 -73.06 17.10
N LEU A 37 -29.73 -71.87 16.71
CA LEU A 37 -30.13 -70.57 17.26
C LEU A 37 -30.02 -69.40 16.22
N LEU A 38 -30.37 -69.71 14.95
CA LEU A 38 -30.38 -68.68 13.88
C LEU A 38 -31.79 -68.52 13.30
N THR A 39 -32.84 -68.58 14.15
CA THR A 39 -34.20 -68.16 13.72
C THR A 39 -34.88 -67.44 14.89
N ALA A 40 -34.51 -66.23 15.21
CA ALA A 40 -35.38 -65.21 15.82
C ALA A 40 -34.55 -63.97 16.12
N GLY A 41 -34.59 -63.00 15.21
CA GLY A 41 -33.96 -61.69 15.44
C GLY A 41 -33.73 -60.94 14.10
N ARG A 42 -34.78 -60.77 13.28
CA ARG A 42 -34.75 -59.65 12.31
C ARG A 42 -34.83 -58.39 13.12
N SER A 43 -33.69 -57.95 13.62
CA SER A 43 -33.52 -56.53 13.99
C SER A 43 -33.55 -55.75 12.68
N ASN A 44 -34.67 -55.10 12.40
CA ASN A 44 -34.73 -54.02 11.49
C ASN A 44 -33.70 -53.00 12.00
N SER A 45 -32.45 -53.05 11.47
CA SER A 45 -31.62 -51.87 11.46
C SER A 45 -32.38 -50.85 10.65
N VAL A 46 -33.13 -50.00 11.34
CA VAL A 46 -33.52 -48.69 10.79
C VAL A 46 -32.20 -48.00 10.54
N LEU A 47 -31.78 -48.05 9.28
CA LEU A 47 -30.80 -47.07 8.80
C LEU A 47 -31.42 -45.72 9.21
N ALA A 48 -30.87 -45.13 10.25
CA ALA A 48 -31.15 -43.75 10.56
C ALA A 48 -30.83 -42.99 9.27
N GLN A 49 -31.87 -42.69 8.49
CA GLN A 49 -31.76 -41.68 7.44
C GLN A 49 -31.31 -40.46 8.21
N THR A 50 -30.03 -40.14 8.11
CA THR A 50 -29.52 -38.80 8.44
C THR A 50 -30.36 -37.86 7.62
N THR A 51 -31.37 -37.22 8.25
CA THR A 51 -32.09 -36.13 7.62
C THR A 51 -31.07 -35.20 7.08
N PRO A 52 -31.06 -34.88 5.77
CA PRO A 52 -30.12 -33.95 5.19
C PRO A 52 -30.20 -32.66 5.99
N VAL A 53 -29.10 -32.22 6.57
CA VAL A 53 -29.03 -30.96 7.29
C VAL A 53 -29.49 -29.87 6.32
N ALA A 54 -30.48 -29.08 6.73
CA ALA A 54 -31.02 -28.02 5.90
C ALA A 54 -29.90 -27.03 5.54
N PRO A 55 -29.80 -26.59 4.28
CA PRO A 55 -28.78 -25.62 3.89
C PRO A 55 -28.88 -24.34 4.69
N SER A 56 -27.75 -23.84 5.23
CA SER A 56 -27.68 -22.57 5.93
C SER A 56 -27.74 -21.41 4.94
N PHE A 57 -28.51 -20.39 5.25
CA PHE A 57 -28.50 -19.16 4.45
C PHE A 57 -27.10 -18.51 4.46
N LEU A 58 -26.49 -18.41 5.63
CA LEU A 58 -25.20 -17.76 5.81
C LEU A 58 -24.05 -18.53 5.15
N ASN A 59 -24.03 -19.88 5.34
CA ASN A 59 -22.87 -20.70 4.96
C ASN A 59 -23.02 -21.41 3.62
N ASP A 60 -24.22 -21.40 3.00
CA ASP A 60 -24.48 -22.06 1.73
C ASP A 60 -25.06 -21.12 0.68
N ILE A 61 -26.20 -20.46 0.98
CA ILE A 61 -26.94 -19.71 -0.02
C ILE A 61 -26.29 -18.37 -0.33
N LEU A 62 -25.85 -17.62 0.67
CA LEU A 62 -25.20 -16.33 0.47
C LEU A 62 -23.85 -16.47 -0.28
N PRO A 63 -22.98 -17.44 0.07
CA PRO A 63 -21.79 -17.76 -0.72
C PRO A 63 -22.11 -18.19 -2.15
N LEU A 64 -23.17 -19.00 -2.36
CA LEU A 64 -23.63 -19.39 -3.69
C LEU A 64 -23.98 -18.16 -4.54
N LEU A 65 -24.78 -17.23 -4.01
CA LEU A 65 -25.15 -15.99 -4.70
C LEU A 65 -23.91 -15.13 -5.02
N THR A 66 -22.92 -15.12 -4.13
CA THR A 66 -21.66 -14.38 -4.32
C THR A 66 -20.79 -15.03 -5.41
N ARG A 67 -20.70 -16.35 -5.41
CA ARG A 67 -19.94 -17.11 -6.42
C ARG A 67 -20.45 -16.84 -7.84
N TYR A 68 -21.76 -16.85 -8.02
CA TYR A 68 -22.41 -16.62 -9.32
C TYR A 68 -22.63 -15.13 -9.64
N ASP A 69 -21.98 -14.23 -8.91
CA ASP A 69 -22.02 -12.77 -9.09
C ASP A 69 -23.43 -12.15 -8.99
N CYS A 70 -24.41 -12.86 -8.41
CA CYS A 70 -25.78 -12.34 -8.26
C CYS A 70 -25.80 -11.04 -7.42
N ASN A 71 -24.96 -10.95 -6.40
CA ASN A 71 -24.80 -9.79 -5.52
C ASN A 71 -23.57 -8.92 -5.86
N SER A 72 -23.08 -8.98 -7.10
CA SER A 72 -22.00 -8.09 -7.57
C SER A 72 -22.54 -6.71 -7.92
N GLY A 73 -21.64 -5.72 -8.01
CA GLY A 73 -21.98 -4.34 -8.38
C GLY A 73 -22.56 -4.18 -9.80
N GLY A 74 -22.30 -5.12 -10.71
CA GLY A 74 -22.90 -5.16 -12.04
C GLY A 74 -24.30 -5.76 -12.08
N CYS A 75 -24.68 -6.49 -11.02
CA CYS A 75 -25.97 -7.18 -10.90
C CYS A 75 -26.82 -6.56 -9.78
N HIS A 76 -27.28 -7.37 -8.82
CA HIS A 76 -28.18 -6.91 -7.76
C HIS A 76 -27.46 -6.26 -6.58
N GLY A 77 -26.11 -6.28 -6.51
CA GLY A 77 -25.30 -5.70 -5.43
C GLY A 77 -25.05 -4.20 -5.55
N LYS A 78 -25.53 -3.51 -6.58
CA LYS A 78 -25.46 -2.05 -6.69
C LYS A 78 -26.52 -1.38 -5.83
N LEU A 79 -26.29 -0.13 -5.42
CA LEU A 79 -27.17 0.61 -4.49
C LEU A 79 -28.64 0.63 -4.96
N ALA A 80 -28.89 0.81 -6.25
CA ALA A 80 -30.23 0.83 -6.83
C ALA A 80 -30.80 -0.56 -7.10
N GLY A 81 -29.99 -1.63 -6.99
CA GLY A 81 -30.39 -2.97 -7.44
C GLY A 81 -30.69 -3.06 -8.93
N GLN A 82 -31.43 -4.09 -9.35
CA GLN A 82 -31.93 -4.27 -10.71
C GLN A 82 -33.44 -4.62 -10.65
N ASN A 83 -34.27 -3.85 -11.34
CA ASN A 83 -35.72 -4.08 -11.42
C ASN A 83 -36.41 -4.27 -10.06
N GLY A 84 -36.03 -3.44 -9.05
CA GLY A 84 -36.58 -3.51 -7.70
C GLY A 84 -36.11 -4.72 -6.88
N PHE A 85 -35.05 -5.40 -7.32
CA PHE A 85 -34.38 -6.42 -6.53
C PHE A 85 -32.96 -5.98 -6.23
N ARG A 86 -32.65 -5.82 -4.96
CA ARG A 86 -31.36 -5.42 -4.43
C ARG A 86 -30.84 -6.45 -3.45
N LEU A 87 -29.57 -6.77 -3.55
CA LEU A 87 -28.80 -7.52 -2.57
C LEU A 87 -27.66 -6.64 -2.05
N SER A 88 -27.14 -6.97 -0.88
CA SER A 88 -25.93 -6.32 -0.41
C SER A 88 -24.72 -6.75 -1.25
N LEU A 89 -23.80 -5.83 -1.49
CA LEU A 89 -22.60 -6.09 -2.29
C LEU A 89 -21.79 -7.21 -1.64
N ARG A 90 -21.68 -8.35 -2.33
CA ARG A 90 -20.98 -9.56 -1.87
C ARG A 90 -21.48 -10.12 -0.53
N GLY A 91 -22.74 -9.88 -0.19
CA GLY A 91 -23.37 -10.47 0.97
C GLY A 91 -22.99 -9.84 2.31
N PHE A 92 -22.60 -8.54 2.32
CA PHE A 92 -22.18 -7.90 3.56
C PHE A 92 -23.29 -7.64 4.59
N ALA A 93 -24.56 -7.78 4.21
CA ALA A 93 -25.71 -7.60 5.07
C ALA A 93 -26.69 -8.79 4.94
N PRO A 94 -26.37 -9.95 5.53
CA PRO A 94 -27.09 -11.20 5.33
C PRO A 94 -28.60 -11.12 5.64
N GLU A 95 -28.98 -10.42 6.71
CA GLU A 95 -30.35 -10.26 7.14
C GLU A 95 -31.16 -9.49 6.09
N ALA A 96 -30.59 -8.40 5.57
CA ALA A 96 -31.22 -7.59 4.52
C ALA A 96 -31.35 -8.39 3.20
N ASP A 97 -30.34 -9.20 2.86
CA ASP A 97 -30.35 -10.06 1.69
C ASP A 97 -31.43 -11.15 1.82
N TYR A 98 -31.56 -11.74 3.01
CA TYR A 98 -32.60 -12.72 3.30
C TYR A 98 -34.01 -12.12 3.16
N GLU A 99 -34.24 -10.94 3.74
CA GLU A 99 -35.51 -10.22 3.64
C GLU A 99 -35.82 -9.85 2.19
N SER A 100 -34.84 -9.34 1.46
CA SER A 100 -35.00 -9.00 0.06
C SER A 100 -35.36 -10.22 -0.80
N LEU A 101 -34.77 -11.38 -0.54
CA LEU A 101 -35.09 -12.63 -1.26
C LEU A 101 -36.46 -13.18 -0.93
N THR A 102 -36.82 -13.21 0.37
CA THR A 102 -37.96 -14.01 0.86
C THR A 102 -39.24 -13.21 1.12
N ARG A 103 -39.13 -11.91 1.52
CA ARG A 103 -40.27 -11.12 2.02
C ARG A 103 -40.62 -9.94 1.12
N GLU A 104 -39.62 -9.22 0.59
CA GLU A 104 -39.89 -8.06 -0.25
C GLU A 104 -40.72 -8.40 -1.49
N SER A 105 -41.44 -7.40 -1.99
CA SER A 105 -42.33 -7.55 -3.15
C SER A 105 -43.34 -8.68 -2.99
N ARG A 106 -43.87 -8.85 -1.78
CA ARG A 106 -44.85 -9.89 -1.37
C ARG A 106 -44.31 -11.31 -1.55
N GLY A 107 -43.01 -11.54 -1.40
CA GLY A 107 -42.37 -12.85 -1.52
C GLY A 107 -42.42 -13.48 -2.94
N ARG A 108 -42.71 -12.67 -3.98
CA ARG A 108 -42.89 -13.19 -5.37
C ARG A 108 -41.68 -13.91 -5.97
N ARG A 109 -40.49 -13.77 -5.32
CA ARG A 109 -39.26 -14.34 -5.84
C ARG A 109 -39.15 -15.85 -5.58
N ILE A 110 -39.88 -16.33 -4.59
CA ILE A 110 -39.82 -17.73 -4.16
C ILE A 110 -41.22 -18.33 -4.09
N ASN A 111 -41.35 -19.58 -4.55
CA ASN A 111 -42.54 -20.38 -4.45
C ASN A 111 -42.24 -21.63 -3.60
N PRO A 112 -42.56 -21.64 -2.29
CA PRO A 112 -42.26 -22.80 -1.44
C PRO A 112 -43.07 -24.06 -1.81
N ALA A 113 -44.27 -23.90 -2.38
CA ALA A 113 -45.13 -25.02 -2.80
C ALA A 113 -44.64 -25.71 -4.07
N SER A 114 -43.89 -24.98 -4.92
CA SER A 114 -43.26 -25.51 -6.13
C SER A 114 -41.89 -24.84 -6.30
N PRO A 115 -40.85 -25.29 -5.60
CA PRO A 115 -39.54 -24.65 -5.58
C PRO A 115 -38.94 -24.41 -6.95
N GLU A 116 -39.13 -25.33 -7.90
CA GLU A 116 -38.65 -25.24 -9.28
C GLU A 116 -39.30 -24.11 -10.07
N SER A 117 -40.51 -23.67 -9.66
CA SER A 117 -41.25 -22.57 -10.24
C SER A 117 -40.90 -21.22 -9.64
N SER A 118 -39.98 -21.19 -8.69
CA SER A 118 -39.50 -19.94 -8.07
C SER A 118 -38.85 -19.04 -9.10
N LEU A 119 -39.20 -17.74 -9.09
CA LEU A 119 -38.63 -16.75 -9.98
C LEU A 119 -37.08 -16.66 -9.78
N LEU A 120 -36.61 -16.81 -8.54
CA LEU A 120 -35.19 -16.88 -8.21
C LEU A 120 -34.50 -18.00 -8.99
N VAL A 121 -35.02 -19.24 -8.93
CA VAL A 121 -34.47 -20.40 -9.63
C VAL A 121 -34.53 -20.22 -11.12
N GLY A 122 -35.71 -19.84 -11.67
CA GLY A 122 -35.92 -19.68 -13.10
C GLY A 122 -35.05 -18.59 -13.72
N LYS A 123 -34.78 -17.48 -13.00
CA LYS A 123 -33.87 -16.43 -13.47
C LYS A 123 -32.42 -16.89 -13.40
N ALA A 124 -32.03 -17.60 -12.32
CA ALA A 124 -30.68 -18.09 -12.13
C ALA A 124 -30.29 -19.15 -13.19
N ASN A 125 -31.18 -20.10 -13.48
CA ASN A 125 -30.93 -21.20 -14.43
C ASN A 125 -31.28 -20.84 -15.90
N GLY A 126 -31.78 -19.63 -16.16
CA GLY A 126 -32.12 -19.16 -17.50
C GLY A 126 -33.44 -19.73 -18.09
N SER A 127 -34.26 -20.47 -17.30
CA SER A 127 -35.62 -20.91 -17.76
C SER A 127 -36.59 -19.75 -17.89
N ILE A 128 -36.32 -18.66 -17.20
CA ILE A 128 -36.98 -17.36 -17.34
C ILE A 128 -35.94 -16.35 -17.82
N VAL A 129 -36.29 -15.59 -18.88
CA VAL A 129 -35.38 -14.58 -19.47
C VAL A 129 -34.83 -13.66 -18.41
N HIS A 130 -33.49 -13.53 -18.35
CA HIS A 130 -32.74 -12.76 -17.38
C HIS A 130 -31.67 -11.93 -18.08
N ALA A 131 -31.67 -10.60 -17.88
CA ALA A 131 -30.67 -9.72 -18.49
C ALA A 131 -29.23 -10.06 -18.04
N GLY A 132 -29.05 -10.64 -16.84
CA GLY A 132 -27.78 -11.16 -16.36
C GLY A 132 -27.30 -12.46 -17.00
N GLY A 133 -28.08 -13.04 -17.89
CA GLY A 133 -27.84 -14.36 -18.51
C GLY A 133 -28.14 -15.53 -17.57
N ARG A 134 -27.83 -16.73 -18.03
CA ARG A 134 -27.84 -17.95 -17.22
C ARG A 134 -26.62 -17.93 -16.29
N ARG A 135 -26.84 -18.08 -15.01
CA ARG A 135 -25.80 -18.07 -13.98
C ARG A 135 -25.52 -19.45 -13.40
N ILE A 136 -26.60 -20.24 -13.18
CA ILE A 136 -26.51 -21.57 -12.60
C ILE A 136 -26.95 -22.57 -13.70
N GLU A 137 -26.25 -23.67 -13.80
CA GLU A 137 -26.60 -24.74 -14.74
C GLU A 137 -27.74 -25.59 -14.18
N ARG A 138 -28.69 -25.97 -15.07
CA ARG A 138 -29.78 -26.87 -14.69
C ARG A 138 -29.25 -28.23 -14.27
N GLY A 139 -29.78 -28.77 -13.19
CA GLY A 139 -29.38 -30.06 -12.62
C GLY A 139 -28.04 -30.04 -11.91
N SER A 140 -27.37 -28.86 -11.81
CA SER A 140 -26.11 -28.72 -11.08
C SER A 140 -26.29 -28.84 -9.56
N GLU A 141 -25.20 -29.08 -8.85
CA GLU A 141 -25.18 -29.05 -7.38
C GLU A 141 -25.65 -27.69 -6.84
N ALA A 142 -25.31 -26.60 -7.53
CA ALA A 142 -25.70 -25.24 -7.16
C ALA A 142 -27.23 -25.05 -7.24
N GLU A 143 -27.87 -25.54 -8.28
CA GLU A 143 -29.35 -25.52 -8.38
C GLU A 143 -29.98 -26.42 -7.32
N THR A 144 -29.43 -27.61 -7.13
CA THR A 144 -29.89 -28.57 -6.12
C THR A 144 -29.82 -27.98 -4.71
N LEU A 145 -28.73 -27.30 -4.39
CA LEU A 145 -28.54 -26.62 -3.11
C LEU A 145 -29.61 -25.54 -2.88
N LEU A 146 -29.87 -24.70 -3.90
CA LEU A 146 -30.90 -23.67 -3.85
C LEU A 146 -32.31 -24.25 -3.68
N LEU A 147 -32.64 -25.32 -4.41
CA LEU A 147 -33.94 -26.03 -4.31
C LEU A 147 -34.10 -26.65 -2.91
N ASN A 148 -33.05 -27.29 -2.38
CA ASN A 148 -33.11 -27.91 -1.06
C ASN A 148 -33.31 -26.87 0.05
N TRP A 149 -32.71 -25.68 -0.05
CA TRP A 149 -32.97 -24.57 0.87
C TRP A 149 -34.43 -24.13 0.84
N ILE A 150 -35.04 -24.03 -0.36
CA ILE A 150 -36.43 -23.66 -0.48
C ILE A 150 -37.34 -24.75 0.10
N ARG A 151 -37.06 -26.05 -0.19
CA ARG A 151 -37.80 -27.21 0.35
C ARG A 151 -37.70 -27.33 1.86
N ALA A 152 -36.55 -26.89 2.46
CA ALA A 152 -36.35 -26.89 3.89
C ALA A 152 -37.10 -25.76 4.61
N GLY A 153 -37.91 -24.95 3.92
CA GLY A 153 -38.70 -23.86 4.47
C GLY A 153 -37.93 -22.54 4.59
N LEU A 154 -36.89 -22.35 3.80
CA LEU A 154 -36.13 -21.10 3.72
C LEU A 154 -35.49 -20.71 5.06
N PRO A 155 -34.67 -21.54 5.72
CA PRO A 155 -34.02 -21.13 6.94
C PRO A 155 -33.22 -19.84 6.71
N GLY A 156 -33.45 -18.83 7.56
CA GLY A 156 -32.74 -17.55 7.54
C GLY A 156 -31.42 -17.63 8.30
N PRO A 157 -30.69 -16.51 8.37
CA PRO A 157 -29.49 -16.43 9.20
C PRO A 157 -29.84 -16.65 10.66
N LEU A 158 -29.15 -17.56 11.35
CA LEU A 158 -29.36 -17.89 12.77
C LEU A 158 -28.16 -17.44 13.58
N ALA A 159 -28.41 -16.99 14.80
CA ALA A 159 -27.31 -16.69 15.74
C ALA A 159 -26.47 -17.92 16.11
N SER A 160 -27.00 -19.13 15.89
CA SER A 160 -26.30 -20.39 16.07
C SER A 160 -25.52 -20.87 14.86
N ASP A 161 -25.61 -20.19 13.71
CA ASP A 161 -24.81 -20.55 12.55
C ASP A 161 -23.33 -20.41 12.89
N PRO A 162 -22.49 -21.42 12.61
CA PRO A 162 -21.06 -21.29 12.81
C PRO A 162 -20.48 -20.22 11.90
N LEU A 163 -19.70 -19.30 12.50
CA LEU A 163 -19.06 -18.20 11.75
C LEU A 163 -17.76 -18.69 11.13
N LEU A 164 -17.45 -18.21 9.95
CA LEU A 164 -16.16 -18.49 9.31
C LEU A 164 -15.02 -17.90 10.16
N HIS A 165 -14.10 -18.77 10.60
CA HIS A 165 -12.92 -18.35 11.35
C HIS A 165 -11.72 -18.10 10.43
N ARG A 166 -11.48 -19.01 9.46
CA ARG A 166 -10.45 -18.85 8.42
C ARG A 166 -10.74 -19.71 7.20
N LEU A 167 -10.16 -19.29 6.08
CA LEU A 167 -10.14 -20.04 4.82
C LEU A 167 -8.74 -20.64 4.62
N GLU A 168 -8.64 -21.91 4.30
CA GLU A 168 -7.42 -22.59 3.88
C GLU A 168 -7.53 -22.99 2.41
N ILE A 169 -6.42 -22.92 1.68
CA ILE A 169 -6.36 -23.34 0.27
C ILE A 169 -5.17 -24.26 0.05
N ALA A 170 -5.29 -25.15 -0.92
CA ALA A 170 -4.20 -26.02 -1.35
C ALA A 170 -4.25 -26.27 -2.86
N PRO A 171 -3.07 -26.21 -3.55
CA PRO A 171 -1.77 -25.78 -3.04
C PRO A 171 -1.70 -24.24 -2.89
N THR A 172 -0.85 -23.75 -1.97
CA THR A 172 -0.58 -22.31 -1.83
C THR A 172 0.47 -21.81 -2.82
N THR A 173 1.33 -22.70 -3.31
CA THR A 173 2.35 -22.41 -4.33
C THR A 173 2.55 -23.63 -5.23
N ALA A 174 2.79 -23.39 -6.52
CA ALA A 174 3.20 -24.45 -7.44
C ALA A 174 4.11 -23.92 -8.54
N VAL A 175 4.99 -24.77 -9.05
CA VAL A 175 5.80 -24.49 -10.23
C VAL A 175 5.22 -25.30 -11.39
N LEU A 176 4.82 -24.61 -12.44
CA LEU A 176 4.11 -25.16 -13.60
C LEU A 176 4.90 -24.84 -14.88
N ARG A 177 4.60 -25.54 -15.95
CA ARG A 177 5.00 -25.19 -17.33
C ARG A 177 3.77 -24.67 -18.07
N PRO A 178 3.93 -23.84 -19.10
CA PRO A 178 2.81 -23.50 -19.98
C PRO A 178 2.15 -24.77 -20.52
N GLY A 179 0.81 -24.87 -20.36
CA GLY A 179 0.01 -26.05 -20.68
C GLY A 179 -0.28 -26.99 -19.49
N ASP A 180 0.43 -26.89 -18.38
CA ASP A 180 0.10 -27.65 -17.16
C ASP A 180 -1.16 -27.12 -16.50
N ALA A 181 -1.91 -28.03 -15.85
CA ALA A 181 -3.06 -27.70 -15.03
C ALA A 181 -2.90 -28.21 -13.60
N VAL A 182 -3.52 -27.51 -12.63
CA VAL A 182 -3.51 -27.93 -11.22
C VAL A 182 -4.84 -27.55 -10.56
N GLN A 183 -5.39 -28.44 -9.73
CA GLN A 183 -6.60 -28.21 -8.98
C GLN A 183 -6.33 -27.47 -7.68
N LEU A 184 -6.98 -26.32 -7.48
CA LEU A 184 -7.07 -25.65 -6.18
C LEU A 184 -8.27 -26.18 -5.40
N SER A 185 -8.07 -26.42 -4.10
CA SER A 185 -9.13 -26.68 -3.14
C SER A 185 -9.23 -25.58 -2.10
N ALA A 186 -10.44 -25.38 -1.55
CA ALA A 186 -10.72 -24.40 -0.51
C ALA A 186 -11.43 -25.07 0.66
N THR A 187 -10.88 -24.97 1.88
CA THR A 187 -11.43 -25.52 3.11
C THR A 187 -11.77 -24.37 4.07
N ALA A 188 -13.03 -24.25 4.46
CA ALA A 188 -13.48 -23.35 5.50
C ALA A 188 -13.31 -23.99 6.89
N ILE A 189 -12.82 -23.21 7.84
CA ILE A 189 -12.75 -23.57 9.26
C ILE A 189 -13.65 -22.62 10.02
N TYR A 190 -14.60 -23.14 10.74
CA TYR A 190 -15.63 -22.39 11.43
C TYR A 190 -15.34 -22.22 12.93
N SER A 191 -16.10 -21.35 13.57
CA SER A 191 -15.99 -20.99 15.00
C SER A 191 -16.27 -22.16 15.96
N ASP A 192 -16.98 -23.18 15.52
CA ASP A 192 -17.25 -24.43 16.25
C ASP A 192 -16.15 -25.49 16.05
N GLY A 193 -15.07 -25.15 15.32
CA GLY A 193 -13.96 -26.04 14.97
C GLY A 193 -14.25 -26.96 13.79
N SER A 194 -15.45 -26.94 13.20
CA SER A 194 -15.76 -27.75 12.03
C SER A 194 -14.96 -27.31 10.80
N ARG A 195 -14.63 -28.31 9.96
CA ARG A 195 -13.90 -28.12 8.69
C ARG A 195 -14.79 -28.60 7.54
N ARG A 196 -14.92 -27.78 6.51
CA ARG A 196 -15.76 -28.08 5.36
C ARG A 196 -15.03 -27.76 4.07
N ASP A 197 -15.06 -28.64 3.09
CA ASP A 197 -14.70 -28.33 1.70
C ASP A 197 -15.74 -27.34 1.14
N VAL A 198 -15.28 -26.18 0.75
CA VAL A 198 -16.08 -25.11 0.16
C VAL A 198 -15.62 -24.74 -1.25
N THR A 199 -14.84 -25.60 -1.89
CA THR A 199 -14.33 -25.40 -3.26
C THR A 199 -15.45 -25.08 -4.23
N SER A 200 -16.57 -25.80 -4.13
CA SER A 200 -17.76 -25.55 -4.95
C SER A 200 -18.52 -24.25 -4.61
N LEU A 201 -18.23 -23.59 -3.50
CA LEU A 201 -18.84 -22.33 -3.05
C LEU A 201 -17.84 -21.16 -3.06
N ALA A 202 -16.56 -21.43 -3.11
CA ALA A 202 -15.52 -20.43 -3.21
C ALA A 202 -15.49 -19.81 -4.61
N ARG A 203 -15.03 -18.56 -4.68
CA ARG A 203 -14.82 -17.84 -5.93
C ARG A 203 -13.32 -17.77 -6.22
N PHE A 204 -12.95 -18.24 -7.41
CA PHE A 204 -11.59 -18.17 -7.92
C PHE A 204 -11.47 -17.04 -8.95
N ALA A 205 -10.35 -16.34 -8.94
CA ALA A 205 -10.08 -15.28 -9.89
C ALA A 205 -8.58 -15.16 -10.14
N SER A 206 -8.17 -15.24 -11.40
CA SER A 206 -6.82 -14.91 -11.83
C SER A 206 -6.60 -13.39 -11.78
N GLY A 207 -5.39 -12.97 -11.42
CA GLY A 207 -4.96 -11.57 -11.51
C GLY A 207 -4.72 -11.13 -12.96
N ASP A 208 -4.29 -12.08 -13.83
CA ASP A 208 -4.08 -11.85 -15.27
C ASP A 208 -4.41 -13.13 -16.05
N THR A 209 -5.53 -13.09 -16.74
CA THR A 209 -6.04 -14.21 -17.54
C THR A 209 -5.22 -14.48 -18.79
N SER A 210 -4.30 -13.61 -19.19
CA SER A 210 -3.36 -13.84 -20.29
C SER A 210 -2.20 -14.76 -19.91
N LEU A 211 -1.89 -14.88 -18.62
CA LEU A 211 -0.80 -15.68 -18.09
C LEU A 211 -1.31 -16.97 -17.44
N LEU A 212 -2.47 -16.90 -16.79
CA LEU A 212 -3.02 -17.99 -16.00
C LEU A 212 -4.55 -17.90 -15.97
N GLU A 213 -5.23 -18.93 -16.43
CA GLU A 213 -6.67 -19.05 -16.31
C GLU A 213 -7.05 -19.90 -15.10
N VAL A 214 -8.20 -19.63 -14.53
CA VAL A 214 -8.81 -20.46 -13.48
C VAL A 214 -10.31 -20.60 -13.79
N ASP A 215 -10.78 -21.82 -13.76
CA ASP A 215 -12.19 -22.12 -13.96
C ASP A 215 -13.01 -21.93 -12.68
N ALA A 216 -14.31 -22.11 -12.80
CA ALA A 216 -15.20 -22.04 -11.65
C ALA A 216 -14.99 -23.19 -10.65
N GLY A 217 -14.44 -24.31 -11.03
CA GLY A 217 -14.11 -25.45 -10.17
C GLY A 217 -12.80 -25.30 -9.41
N GLY A 218 -12.00 -24.27 -9.75
CA GLY A 218 -10.67 -24.06 -9.18
C GLY A 218 -9.56 -24.80 -9.95
N GLU A 219 -9.82 -25.33 -11.16
CA GLU A 219 -8.77 -25.81 -12.03
C GLU A 219 -8.02 -24.65 -12.64
N VAL A 220 -6.72 -24.57 -12.33
CA VAL A 220 -5.80 -23.53 -12.78
C VAL A 220 -4.99 -24.03 -13.95
N GLN A 221 -5.03 -23.31 -15.07
CA GLN A 221 -4.26 -23.61 -16.27
C GLN A 221 -3.18 -22.55 -16.50
N ALA A 222 -1.92 -22.97 -16.60
CA ALA A 222 -0.80 -22.11 -16.94
C ALA A 222 -0.74 -21.89 -18.46
N LEU A 223 -0.73 -20.60 -18.90
CA LEU A 223 -0.74 -20.25 -20.32
C LEU A 223 0.64 -19.76 -20.80
N ARG A 224 1.33 -18.97 -20.01
CA ARG A 224 2.62 -18.34 -20.38
C ARG A 224 3.59 -18.35 -19.21
N HIS A 225 4.87 -18.15 -19.55
CA HIS A 225 5.93 -17.95 -18.55
C HIS A 225 5.72 -16.70 -17.71
N GLY A 226 6.08 -16.76 -16.44
CA GLY A 226 5.96 -15.67 -15.49
C GLY A 226 5.61 -16.15 -14.09
N GLU A 227 5.16 -15.25 -13.25
CA GLU A 227 4.60 -15.59 -11.94
C GLU A 227 3.29 -14.84 -11.74
N HIS A 228 2.30 -15.59 -11.30
CA HIS A 228 0.97 -15.02 -11.10
C HIS A 228 0.26 -15.65 -9.92
N VAL A 229 -0.79 -14.95 -9.47
CA VAL A 229 -1.60 -15.39 -8.33
C VAL A 229 -3.03 -15.67 -8.75
N VAL A 230 -3.61 -16.70 -8.13
CA VAL A 230 -5.05 -16.93 -8.11
C VAL A 230 -5.58 -16.55 -6.74
N ARG A 231 -6.55 -15.67 -6.73
CA ARG A 231 -7.29 -15.28 -5.54
C ARG A 231 -8.47 -16.22 -5.32
N VAL A 232 -8.60 -16.71 -4.09
CA VAL A 232 -9.72 -17.54 -3.63
C VAL A 232 -10.48 -16.78 -2.56
N THR A 233 -11.79 -16.60 -2.73
CA THR A 233 -12.62 -15.81 -1.81
C THR A 233 -13.83 -16.62 -1.35
N TYR A 234 -14.10 -16.63 -0.06
CA TYR A 234 -15.28 -17.25 0.55
C TYR A 234 -15.71 -16.44 1.77
N GLN A 235 -16.99 -16.03 1.84
CA GLN A 235 -17.57 -15.22 2.94
C GLN A 235 -16.74 -14.00 3.39
N GLY A 236 -16.08 -13.31 2.44
CA GLY A 236 -15.24 -12.14 2.74
C GLY A 236 -13.81 -12.47 3.15
N GLU A 237 -13.50 -13.74 3.52
CA GLU A 237 -12.12 -14.18 3.69
C GLU A 237 -11.46 -14.41 2.33
N VAL A 238 -10.17 -14.06 2.25
CA VAL A 238 -9.41 -14.08 1.00
C VAL A 238 -8.07 -14.78 1.21
N GLN A 239 -7.74 -15.68 0.29
CA GLN A 239 -6.43 -16.34 0.22
C GLN A 239 -5.88 -16.23 -1.21
N VAL A 240 -4.57 -16.37 -1.35
CA VAL A 240 -3.90 -16.39 -2.66
C VAL A 240 -3.02 -17.62 -2.81
N ALA A 241 -3.08 -18.22 -4.00
CA ALA A 241 -2.12 -19.22 -4.45
C ALA A 241 -1.19 -18.59 -5.50
N THR A 242 0.11 -18.82 -5.39
CA THR A 242 1.13 -18.30 -6.29
C THR A 242 1.63 -19.38 -7.22
N PHE A 243 1.60 -19.15 -8.52
CA PHE A 243 2.05 -20.05 -9.56
C PHE A 243 3.24 -19.43 -10.29
N THR A 244 4.33 -20.18 -10.33
CA THR A 244 5.58 -19.79 -10.98
C THR A 244 5.77 -20.62 -12.25
N MET A 245 5.90 -20.00 -13.41
CA MET A 245 6.14 -20.62 -14.70
C MET A 245 7.51 -20.14 -15.23
N PRO A 246 8.61 -20.81 -14.85
CA PRO A 246 9.96 -20.44 -15.28
C PRO A 246 10.10 -20.51 -16.81
N ARG A 247 10.95 -19.69 -17.40
CA ARG A 247 11.28 -19.77 -18.82
C ARG A 247 11.97 -21.09 -19.17
N ASP A 248 11.91 -21.48 -20.44
CA ASP A 248 12.48 -22.78 -20.87
C ASP A 248 14.00 -22.79 -20.93
N GLN A 249 14.62 -21.62 -21.18
CA GLN A 249 16.07 -21.51 -21.32
C GLN A 249 16.82 -21.88 -20.05
N GLN A 250 17.92 -22.59 -20.21
CA GLN A 250 18.90 -22.78 -19.13
C GLN A 250 19.98 -21.71 -19.25
N LEU A 251 20.19 -21.00 -18.16
CA LEU A 251 21.20 -19.93 -18.07
C LEU A 251 22.34 -20.39 -17.16
N ALA A 252 23.53 -19.91 -17.44
CA ALA A 252 24.71 -20.17 -16.64
C ALA A 252 24.53 -19.64 -15.21
N THR A 253 24.87 -20.44 -14.22
CA THR A 253 24.67 -20.11 -12.79
C THR A 253 25.53 -18.90 -12.37
N GLU A 254 26.64 -18.70 -13.04
CA GLU A 254 27.60 -17.60 -12.81
C GLU A 254 27.00 -16.22 -13.04
N LEU A 255 25.92 -16.11 -13.86
CA LEU A 255 25.20 -14.85 -14.07
C LEU A 255 24.54 -14.34 -12.78
N TYR A 256 24.22 -15.24 -11.86
CA TYR A 256 23.53 -14.97 -10.62
C TYR A 256 24.45 -15.00 -9.40
N ALA A 257 25.70 -15.39 -9.59
CA ALA A 257 26.70 -15.48 -8.54
C ALA A 257 27.27 -14.09 -8.18
N ASP A 258 27.90 -14.04 -7.00
CA ASP A 258 28.78 -12.99 -6.52
C ASP A 258 28.16 -11.72 -5.95
N SER A 259 27.32 -11.87 -4.91
CA SER A 259 27.16 -10.79 -3.94
C SER A 259 26.98 -11.39 -2.53
N ASP A 260 27.76 -10.91 -1.58
CA ASP A 260 27.55 -11.17 -0.16
C ASP A 260 26.39 -10.33 0.42
N GLN A 261 25.81 -9.46 -0.40
CA GLN A 261 24.72 -8.57 -0.01
C GLN A 261 23.39 -9.35 0.05
N PRO A 262 22.67 -9.31 1.17
CA PRO A 262 21.41 -10.04 1.33
C PRO A 262 20.34 -9.70 0.28
N ILE A 263 20.28 -8.44 -0.19
CA ILE A 263 19.36 -8.04 -1.25
C ILE A 263 19.65 -8.82 -2.52
N ASP A 264 20.92 -8.84 -2.96
CA ASP A 264 21.31 -9.46 -4.22
C ASP A 264 21.12 -10.97 -4.19
N GLN A 265 21.47 -11.63 -3.09
CA GLN A 265 21.22 -13.07 -2.94
C GLN A 265 19.75 -13.43 -3.14
N LEU A 266 18.83 -12.60 -2.59
CA LEU A 266 17.40 -12.84 -2.66
C LEU A 266 16.82 -12.46 -4.03
N VAL A 267 17.29 -11.37 -4.65
CA VAL A 267 16.85 -10.94 -5.99
C VAL A 267 17.39 -11.92 -7.04
N PHE A 268 18.70 -12.19 -7.04
CA PHE A 268 19.31 -13.07 -8.04
C PHE A 268 18.87 -14.53 -7.87
N GLY A 269 18.66 -14.99 -6.64
CA GLY A 269 18.04 -16.30 -6.41
C GLY A 269 16.65 -16.41 -7.02
N ARG A 270 15.87 -15.32 -6.94
CA ARG A 270 14.55 -15.25 -7.59
C ARG A 270 14.63 -15.21 -9.11
N LEU A 271 15.55 -14.41 -9.67
CA LEU A 271 15.81 -14.36 -11.11
C LEU A 271 16.26 -15.72 -11.66
N GLN A 272 17.13 -16.41 -10.92
CA GLN A 272 17.58 -17.77 -11.27
C GLN A 272 16.42 -18.76 -11.30
N ALA A 273 15.54 -18.73 -10.28
CA ALA A 273 14.35 -19.57 -10.23
C ALA A 273 13.39 -19.33 -11.40
N LEU A 274 13.30 -18.11 -11.89
CA LEU A 274 12.49 -17.70 -13.04
C LEU A 274 13.22 -17.83 -14.37
N ARG A 275 14.54 -18.08 -14.34
CA ARG A 275 15.45 -18.12 -15.51
C ARG A 275 15.44 -16.81 -16.30
N ILE A 276 15.54 -15.69 -15.60
CA ILE A 276 15.65 -14.35 -16.16
C ILE A 276 17.07 -13.83 -15.93
N PRO A 277 17.86 -13.52 -16.96
CA PRO A 277 19.22 -13.01 -16.76
C PRO A 277 19.19 -11.56 -16.23
N PRO A 278 20.05 -11.19 -15.28
CA PRO A 278 20.25 -9.81 -14.91
C PRO A 278 21.01 -9.05 -16.00
N SER A 279 20.70 -7.77 -16.19
CA SER A 279 21.48 -6.85 -17.02
C SER A 279 22.87 -6.61 -16.40
N PRO A 280 23.88 -6.17 -17.18
CA PRO A 280 25.20 -5.82 -16.66
C PRO A 280 25.13 -4.66 -15.65
N ALA A 281 26.16 -4.53 -14.84
CA ALA A 281 26.29 -3.38 -13.93
C ALA A 281 26.62 -2.11 -14.74
N ILE A 282 26.16 -0.96 -14.21
CA ILE A 282 26.45 0.37 -14.75
C ILE A 282 27.87 0.82 -14.42
N ASP A 283 28.39 1.74 -15.23
CA ASP A 283 29.66 2.42 -14.99
C ASP A 283 29.56 3.42 -13.80
N ASP A 284 30.69 4.01 -13.45
CA ASP A 284 30.76 4.92 -12.29
C ASP A 284 30.09 6.27 -12.53
N ALA A 285 30.12 6.80 -13.74
CA ALA A 285 29.47 8.06 -14.08
C ALA A 285 27.92 7.92 -13.96
N THR A 286 27.39 6.83 -14.51
CA THR A 286 25.97 6.48 -14.39
C THR A 286 25.58 6.22 -12.94
N PHE A 287 26.43 5.52 -12.15
CA PHE A 287 26.17 5.29 -10.73
C PHE A 287 26.13 6.59 -9.94
N LEU A 288 27.09 7.50 -10.16
CA LEU A 288 27.13 8.80 -9.50
C LEU A 288 25.85 9.59 -9.80
N ARG A 289 25.52 9.73 -11.10
CA ARG A 289 24.29 10.43 -11.51
C ARG A 289 23.05 9.85 -10.87
N ARG A 290 22.86 8.53 -10.98
CA ARG A 290 21.69 7.82 -10.45
C ARG A 290 21.58 8.01 -8.94
N SER A 291 22.66 7.77 -8.20
CA SER A 291 22.65 7.85 -6.74
C SER A 291 22.39 9.27 -6.24
N MET A 292 22.92 10.30 -6.91
CA MET A 292 22.66 11.70 -6.54
C MET A 292 21.21 12.10 -6.81
N LEU A 293 20.68 11.78 -7.99
CA LEU A 293 19.28 12.09 -8.33
C LEU A 293 18.29 11.40 -7.39
N ASP A 294 18.54 10.12 -7.06
CA ASP A 294 17.63 9.35 -6.19
C ASP A 294 17.77 9.70 -4.71
N THR A 295 18.96 10.08 -4.24
CA THR A 295 19.22 10.30 -2.82
C THR A 295 19.07 11.76 -2.40
N ILE A 296 19.47 12.70 -3.25
CA ILE A 296 19.51 14.13 -2.93
C ILE A 296 18.81 15.03 -3.96
N GLY A 297 18.22 14.44 -5.03
CA GLY A 297 17.41 15.15 -6.01
C GLY A 297 18.15 16.19 -6.82
N THR A 298 19.45 15.99 -7.11
CA THR A 298 20.25 16.93 -7.91
C THR A 298 21.25 16.20 -8.80
N LEU A 299 21.68 16.85 -9.89
CA LEU A 299 22.77 16.39 -10.72
C LEU A 299 24.11 16.59 -10.01
N PRO A 300 25.14 15.74 -10.29
CA PRO A 300 26.50 16.03 -9.89
C PRO A 300 27.06 17.22 -10.67
N ALA A 301 27.89 18.03 -10.02
CA ALA A 301 28.67 19.04 -10.71
C ALA A 301 29.75 18.39 -11.61
N PRO A 302 30.15 19.00 -12.74
CA PRO A 302 31.18 18.44 -13.63
C PRO A 302 32.46 18.02 -12.89
N ALA A 303 32.91 18.82 -11.92
CA ALA A 303 34.08 18.51 -11.10
C ALA A 303 33.88 17.27 -10.21
N GLU A 304 32.66 17.03 -9.70
CA GLU A 304 32.33 15.82 -8.91
C GLU A 304 32.38 14.59 -9.84
N VAL A 305 31.86 14.69 -11.08
CA VAL A 305 31.94 13.61 -12.07
C VAL A 305 33.40 13.24 -12.37
N GLN A 306 34.25 14.24 -12.69
CA GLN A 306 35.65 14.02 -12.97
C GLN A 306 36.40 13.38 -11.81
N SER A 307 36.20 13.90 -10.61
CA SER A 307 36.82 13.36 -9.38
C SER A 307 36.39 11.94 -9.06
N PHE A 308 35.10 11.63 -9.16
CA PHE A 308 34.58 10.32 -8.86
C PHE A 308 34.99 9.25 -9.86
N VAL A 309 34.98 9.58 -11.15
CA VAL A 309 35.41 8.66 -12.22
C VAL A 309 36.91 8.40 -12.12
N ALA A 310 37.72 9.38 -11.78
CA ALA A 310 39.18 9.25 -11.62
C ALA A 310 39.58 8.50 -10.32
N ASP A 311 38.69 8.38 -9.33
CA ASP A 311 38.96 7.63 -8.10
C ASP A 311 39.04 6.14 -8.40
N VAL A 312 40.19 5.53 -8.12
CA VAL A 312 40.44 4.09 -8.38
C VAL A 312 40.21 3.18 -7.17
N GLN A 313 39.75 3.76 -6.05
CA GLN A 313 39.52 2.97 -4.84
C GLN A 313 38.28 2.07 -4.99
N PRO A 314 38.37 0.80 -4.58
CA PRO A 314 37.29 -0.17 -4.80
C PRO A 314 36.00 0.14 -3.99
N ASP A 315 36.15 0.88 -2.90
CA ASP A 315 35.04 1.27 -2.02
C ASP A 315 34.41 2.62 -2.35
N LYS A 316 34.81 3.28 -3.46
CA LYS A 316 34.36 4.63 -3.83
C LYS A 316 32.84 4.77 -3.89
N ARG A 317 32.13 3.77 -4.38
CA ARG A 317 30.65 3.78 -4.45
C ARG A 317 30.03 3.77 -3.05
N ALA A 318 30.53 2.95 -2.14
CA ALA A 318 30.05 2.89 -0.75
C ALA A 318 30.34 4.20 -0.02
N ARG A 319 31.54 4.80 -0.20
CA ARG A 319 31.87 6.12 0.36
C ARG A 319 30.99 7.24 -0.19
N LEU A 320 30.64 7.19 -1.46
CA LEU A 320 29.69 8.14 -2.05
C LEU A 320 28.33 8.01 -1.39
N VAL A 321 27.81 6.80 -1.22
CA VAL A 321 26.50 6.55 -0.56
C VAL A 321 26.50 7.16 0.84
N GLU A 322 27.53 6.91 1.67
CA GLU A 322 27.61 7.50 3.02
C GLU A 322 27.68 9.02 2.99
N SER A 323 28.41 9.60 2.03
CA SER A 323 28.47 11.03 1.85
C SER A 323 27.11 11.64 1.49
N LEU A 324 26.38 11.03 0.53
CA LEU A 324 25.08 11.51 0.08
C LEU A 324 24.04 11.49 1.21
N LEU A 325 24.05 10.46 2.05
CA LEU A 325 23.14 10.35 3.20
C LEU A 325 23.38 11.41 4.30
N GLN A 326 24.47 12.16 4.21
CA GLN A 326 24.83 13.22 5.18
C GLN A 326 24.74 14.64 4.60
N ARG A 327 24.58 14.78 3.27
CA ARG A 327 24.52 16.10 2.60
C ARG A 327 23.27 16.87 3.03
N PRO A 328 23.33 18.21 3.12
CA PRO A 328 22.15 19.04 3.40
C PRO A 328 21.00 18.81 2.44
N GLU A 329 21.29 18.56 1.17
CA GLU A 329 20.32 18.30 0.11
C GLU A 329 19.50 17.02 0.35
N PHE A 330 20.06 16.04 1.06
CA PHE A 330 19.35 14.85 1.49
C PHE A 330 18.14 15.22 2.36
N TYR A 331 18.34 16.08 3.33
CA TYR A 331 17.28 16.49 4.25
C TYR A 331 16.21 17.33 3.56
N ASP A 332 16.59 18.14 2.58
CA ASP A 332 15.66 18.93 1.78
C ASP A 332 14.80 18.02 0.91
N TYR A 333 15.43 17.08 0.20
CA TYR A 333 14.73 16.15 -0.69
C TYR A 333 13.81 15.19 0.06
N TRP A 334 14.29 14.62 1.17
CA TRP A 334 13.45 13.70 1.96
C TRP A 334 12.38 14.41 2.78
N ALA A 335 12.55 15.70 3.11
CA ALA A 335 11.46 16.51 3.65
C ALA A 335 10.35 16.75 2.61
N LEU A 336 10.69 16.87 1.33
CA LEU A 336 9.71 16.91 0.23
C LEU A 336 8.95 15.58 0.13
N GLN A 337 9.66 14.44 0.10
CA GLN A 337 9.06 13.09 -0.02
C GLN A 337 8.13 12.77 1.16
N LEU A 338 8.56 13.05 2.39
CA LEU A 338 7.72 12.89 3.58
C LEU A 338 6.59 13.91 3.62
N GLY A 339 6.79 15.11 3.08
CA GLY A 339 5.74 16.12 2.91
C GLY A 339 4.61 15.65 2.00
N ASP A 340 4.92 14.89 0.95
CA ASP A 340 3.93 14.24 0.08
C ASP A 340 3.15 13.17 0.85
N LEU A 341 3.85 12.28 1.54
CA LEU A 341 3.25 11.20 2.33
C LEU A 341 2.34 11.74 3.45
N LEU A 342 2.77 12.79 4.12
CA LEU A 342 2.05 13.44 5.23
C LEU A 342 1.09 14.54 4.77
N GLN A 343 0.82 14.62 3.47
CA GLN A 343 -0.14 15.54 2.85
C GLN A 343 0.07 17.00 3.24
N ASN A 344 1.32 17.44 3.30
CA ASN A 344 1.64 18.82 3.70
C ASN A 344 1.29 19.84 2.61
N ARG A 345 0.02 20.28 2.60
CA ARG A 345 -0.54 21.26 1.66
C ARG A 345 -1.37 22.32 2.38
N VAL A 346 -1.72 23.37 1.66
CA VAL A 346 -2.82 24.28 2.08
C VAL A 346 -4.14 23.57 1.82
N GLU A 347 -5.02 23.53 2.81
CA GLU A 347 -6.34 23.00 2.62
C GLU A 347 -7.27 24.11 2.12
N ARG A 348 -7.54 24.13 0.83
CA ARG A 348 -8.51 25.01 0.14
C ARG A 348 -8.59 26.44 0.71
N ASP A 349 -9.57 27.20 0.34
CA ASP A 349 -9.72 28.64 0.68
C ASP A 349 -9.98 28.93 2.17
N HIS A 350 -10.21 27.92 2.98
CA HIS A 350 -10.56 28.03 4.40
C HIS A 350 -9.46 27.58 5.38
N ASP A 351 -8.28 27.26 4.88
CA ASP A 351 -7.17 26.88 5.76
C ASP A 351 -6.58 28.11 6.46
N VAL A 352 -7.02 28.34 7.68
CA VAL A 352 -6.47 29.39 8.57
C VAL A 352 -4.96 29.22 8.84
N ARG A 353 -4.40 28.03 8.60
CA ARG A 353 -2.97 27.77 8.68
C ARG A 353 -2.20 28.44 7.53
N GLY A 354 -2.79 28.46 6.33
CA GLY A 354 -2.23 29.02 5.12
C GLY A 354 -0.81 28.55 4.80
N ARG A 355 -0.14 29.28 3.90
CA ARG A 355 1.25 28.96 3.49
C ARG A 355 2.25 28.95 4.66
N LYS A 356 2.01 29.72 5.71
CA LYS A 356 2.87 29.77 6.89
C LYS A 356 2.88 28.44 7.65
N GLY A 357 1.72 27.81 7.83
CA GLY A 357 1.62 26.50 8.47
C GLY A 357 2.27 25.40 7.65
N VAL A 358 2.12 25.42 6.32
CA VAL A 358 2.78 24.48 5.39
C VAL A 358 4.30 24.58 5.51
N ARG A 359 4.85 25.81 5.54
CA ARG A 359 6.29 26.03 5.70
C ARG A 359 6.81 25.52 7.05
N ARG A 360 6.06 25.77 8.15
CA ARG A 360 6.43 25.31 9.49
C ARG A 360 6.43 23.78 9.58
N PHE A 361 5.43 23.12 9.01
CA PHE A 361 5.36 21.66 9.03
C PHE A 361 6.49 21.03 8.19
N HIS A 362 6.76 21.57 7.00
CA HIS A 362 7.90 21.14 6.18
C HIS A 362 9.24 21.33 6.93
N GLN A 363 9.44 22.50 7.56
CA GLN A 363 10.64 22.77 8.34
C GLN A 363 10.78 21.80 9.52
N TRP A 364 9.67 21.47 10.19
CA TRP A 364 9.65 20.48 11.26
C TRP A 364 10.06 19.11 10.75
N ILE A 365 9.50 18.63 9.64
CA ILE A 365 9.89 17.35 9.02
C ILE A 365 11.40 17.35 8.75
N ARG A 366 11.91 18.41 8.12
CA ARG A 366 13.34 18.55 7.85
C ARG A 366 14.18 18.48 9.11
N GLN A 367 13.78 19.17 10.17
CA GLN A 367 14.47 19.15 11.47
C GLN A 367 14.49 17.75 12.10
N GLN A 368 13.41 16.97 11.99
CA GLN A 368 13.40 15.59 12.48
C GLN A 368 14.44 14.73 11.73
N LEU A 369 14.53 14.88 10.42
CA LEU A 369 15.53 14.17 9.59
C LEU A 369 16.97 14.59 9.94
N VAL A 370 17.25 15.89 10.12
CA VAL A 370 18.56 16.41 10.54
C VAL A 370 18.94 15.89 11.93
N ALA A 371 17.97 15.78 12.84
CA ALA A 371 18.17 15.22 14.17
C ALA A 371 18.36 13.69 14.17
N GLY A 372 18.31 13.03 13.02
CA GLY A 372 18.48 11.58 12.90
C GLY A 372 17.36 10.76 13.53
N ARG A 373 16.16 11.33 13.65
CA ARG A 373 15.03 10.63 14.24
C ARG A 373 14.54 9.50 13.34
N SER A 374 14.23 8.37 13.94
CA SER A 374 13.70 7.21 13.22
C SER A 374 12.28 7.46 12.69
N TRP A 375 11.88 6.70 11.68
CA TRP A 375 10.51 6.77 11.15
C TRP A 375 9.45 6.52 12.23
N LYS A 376 9.72 5.60 13.14
CA LYS A 376 8.88 5.34 14.31
C LYS A 376 8.64 6.61 15.15
N GLN A 377 9.71 7.35 15.44
CA GLN A 377 9.62 8.56 16.24
C GLN A 377 8.86 9.67 15.50
N ILE A 378 9.17 9.87 14.22
CA ILE A 378 8.48 10.88 13.39
C ILE A 378 6.99 10.56 13.28
N ALA A 379 6.65 9.30 13.00
CA ALA A 379 5.25 8.86 12.90
C ALA A 379 4.51 9.00 14.22
N SER A 380 5.14 8.65 15.34
CA SER A 380 4.55 8.81 16.67
C SER A 380 4.26 10.27 17.01
N ASP A 381 5.21 11.18 16.71
CA ASP A 381 5.03 12.62 16.94
C ASP A 381 3.87 13.19 16.07
N VAL A 382 3.73 12.72 14.84
CA VAL A 382 2.61 13.12 13.96
C VAL A 382 1.28 12.57 14.49
N LEU A 383 1.24 11.27 14.80
CA LEU A 383 0.01 10.59 15.24
C LEU A 383 -0.49 11.11 16.60
N LEU A 384 0.41 11.50 17.50
CA LEU A 384 0.07 12.00 18.83
C LEU A 384 0.05 13.53 18.93
N ALA A 385 0.22 14.24 17.81
CA ALA A 385 0.24 15.70 17.81
C ALA A 385 -1.02 16.29 18.42
N THR A 386 -0.83 17.32 19.26
CA THR A 386 -1.88 18.13 19.88
C THR A 386 -1.41 19.57 20.05
N GLY A 387 -2.32 20.46 20.42
CA GLY A 387 -2.05 21.87 20.61
C GLY A 387 -2.13 22.67 19.32
N ASN A 388 -1.47 23.82 19.26
CA ASN A 388 -1.54 24.72 18.12
C ASN A 388 -0.40 24.49 17.11
N THR A 389 -0.64 24.89 15.86
CA THR A 389 0.31 24.68 14.74
C THR A 389 1.58 25.53 14.84
N THR A 390 1.62 26.52 15.74
CA THR A 390 2.80 27.36 15.97
C THR A 390 3.81 26.64 16.86
N GLU A 391 3.31 26.03 17.92
CA GLU A 391 4.14 25.29 18.90
C GLU A 391 4.41 23.87 18.47
N ASN A 392 3.40 23.23 17.85
CA ASN A 392 3.50 21.85 17.34
C ASN A 392 3.08 21.78 15.86
N PRO A 393 4.00 22.02 14.92
CA PRO A 393 3.69 22.00 13.49
C PRO A 393 3.13 20.66 12.97
N ALA A 394 3.39 19.52 13.64
CA ALA A 394 2.89 18.21 13.27
C ALA A 394 1.34 18.11 13.32
N VAL A 395 0.66 18.99 14.08
CA VAL A 395 -0.80 19.19 14.05
C VAL A 395 -1.30 19.47 12.63
N GLY A 396 -0.42 19.99 11.77
CA GLY A 396 -0.72 20.26 10.36
C GLY A 396 -1.27 19.04 9.59
N TYR A 397 -0.87 17.82 9.95
CA TYR A 397 -1.42 16.58 9.37
C TYR A 397 -2.93 16.44 9.64
N TYR A 398 -3.36 16.73 10.86
CA TYR A 398 -4.77 16.64 11.25
C TYR A 398 -5.64 17.74 10.62
N ILE A 399 -5.07 18.90 10.35
CA ILE A 399 -5.82 19.98 9.72
C ILE A 399 -6.31 19.58 8.34
N VAL A 400 -5.45 18.95 7.53
CA VAL A 400 -5.80 18.52 6.18
C VAL A 400 -6.60 17.22 6.12
N THR A 401 -6.45 16.33 7.10
CA THR A 401 -7.13 15.04 7.12
C THR A 401 -8.50 15.07 7.79
N ILE A 402 -8.72 15.97 8.75
CA ILE A 402 -10.02 16.22 9.39
C ILE A 402 -10.80 17.29 8.61
N GLY A 403 -10.15 18.40 8.25
CA GLY A 403 -10.76 19.49 7.53
C GLY A 403 -11.91 20.15 8.32
N GLU A 404 -13.02 20.45 7.66
CA GLU A 404 -14.21 21.03 8.27
C GLU A 404 -15.16 20.01 8.90
N LYS A 405 -14.96 18.75 8.64
CA LYS A 405 -15.80 17.66 9.13
C LYS A 405 -15.54 17.36 10.62
N SER A 406 -16.38 16.54 11.24
CA SER A 406 -16.01 15.87 12.48
C SER A 406 -14.94 14.81 12.18
N ALA A 407 -14.13 14.44 13.16
CA ALA A 407 -13.12 13.42 12.96
C ALA A 407 -13.71 12.06 12.51
N GLU A 408 -14.92 11.74 12.98
CA GLU A 408 -15.65 10.52 12.61
C GLU A 408 -16.11 10.49 11.14
N GLU A 409 -16.39 11.67 10.57
CA GLU A 409 -16.87 11.85 9.19
C GLU A 409 -15.74 12.20 8.23
N SER A 410 -14.55 12.47 8.75
CA SER A 410 -13.38 12.89 8.00
C SER A 410 -12.68 11.70 7.33
N ASP A 411 -11.64 12.01 6.59
CA ASP A 411 -10.82 11.00 5.89
C ASP A 411 -9.60 10.58 6.72
N ILE A 412 -9.56 10.92 8.03
CA ILE A 412 -8.41 10.66 8.91
C ILE A 412 -8.07 9.17 9.03
N ALA A 413 -9.08 8.30 9.17
CA ALA A 413 -8.87 6.86 9.27
C ALA A 413 -8.24 6.30 7.98
N ASP A 414 -8.74 6.73 6.82
CA ASP A 414 -8.20 6.35 5.52
C ASP A 414 -6.78 6.86 5.33
N SER A 415 -6.53 8.13 5.65
CA SER A 415 -5.22 8.75 5.55
C SER A 415 -4.19 8.05 6.44
N VAL A 416 -4.53 7.75 7.70
CA VAL A 416 -3.63 7.05 8.62
C VAL A 416 -3.34 5.63 8.14
N ALA A 417 -4.36 4.87 7.74
CA ALA A 417 -4.17 3.52 7.23
C ALA A 417 -3.30 3.51 5.97
N GLN A 418 -3.52 4.43 5.04
CA GLN A 418 -2.76 4.51 3.79
C GLN A 418 -1.34 5.03 4.00
N ALA A 419 -1.16 6.10 4.77
CA ALA A 419 0.16 6.72 4.97
C ALA A 419 1.09 5.82 5.78
N PHE A 420 0.62 5.27 6.90
CA PHE A 420 1.46 4.58 7.87
C PHE A 420 1.39 3.05 7.77
N LEU A 421 0.27 2.49 7.33
CA LEU A 421 0.11 1.04 7.20
C LEU A 421 0.10 0.57 5.73
N GLY A 422 0.14 1.48 4.77
CA GLY A 422 0.12 1.14 3.35
C GLY A 422 -1.13 0.38 2.92
N THR A 423 -2.24 0.55 3.62
CA THR A 423 -3.48 -0.20 3.41
C THR A 423 -4.63 0.75 3.08
N ARG A 424 -5.36 0.45 2.01
CA ARG A 424 -6.51 1.23 1.58
C ARG A 424 -7.78 0.64 2.18
N ILE A 425 -8.33 1.26 3.23
CA ILE A 425 -9.54 0.79 3.91
C ILE A 425 -10.81 1.54 3.51
N GLY A 426 -10.71 2.61 2.72
CA GLY A 426 -11.81 3.53 2.40
C GLY A 426 -13.05 2.86 1.78
N CYS A 427 -12.89 1.78 1.01
CA CYS A 427 -14.04 1.02 0.51
C CYS A 427 -14.90 0.46 1.65
N ALA A 428 -14.27 0.11 2.79
CA ALA A 428 -14.98 -0.47 3.94
C ALA A 428 -15.86 0.55 4.68
N ARG A 429 -15.76 1.84 4.39
CA ARG A 429 -16.64 2.88 4.94
C ARG A 429 -18.12 2.67 4.58
N CYS A 430 -18.41 2.20 3.35
CA CYS A 430 -19.77 2.05 2.84
C CYS A 430 -20.27 0.61 2.79
N HIS A 431 -19.36 -0.35 2.57
CA HIS A 431 -19.64 -1.78 2.46
C HIS A 431 -18.37 -2.58 2.80
N ASN A 432 -18.47 -3.89 3.00
CA ASN A 432 -17.28 -4.70 3.20
C ASN A 432 -16.32 -4.55 2.01
N HIS A 433 -15.02 -4.51 2.30
CA HIS A 433 -14.00 -4.29 1.27
C HIS A 433 -14.05 -5.40 0.20
N PRO A 434 -14.09 -5.07 -1.10
CA PRO A 434 -14.36 -6.08 -2.15
C PRO A 434 -13.19 -7.04 -2.40
N LEU A 435 -11.99 -6.69 -1.97
CA LEU A 435 -10.75 -7.44 -2.25
C LEU A 435 -9.96 -7.80 -0.98
N GLU A 436 -10.48 -7.44 0.20
CA GLU A 436 -9.83 -7.64 1.48
C GLU A 436 -10.85 -8.01 2.57
N ARG A 437 -10.33 -8.54 3.68
CA ARG A 437 -11.12 -9.00 4.83
C ARG A 437 -11.81 -7.88 5.62
N TYR A 438 -11.51 -6.61 5.36
CA TYR A 438 -12.05 -5.50 6.13
C TYR A 438 -13.54 -5.33 5.92
N THR A 439 -14.28 -5.44 7.02
CA THR A 439 -15.73 -5.18 7.05
C THR A 439 -16.01 -3.70 7.30
N GLN A 440 -17.26 -3.29 7.10
CA GLN A 440 -17.70 -1.95 7.49
C GLN A 440 -17.49 -1.71 8.99
N ASP A 441 -17.73 -2.72 9.83
CA ASP A 441 -17.50 -2.61 11.27
C ASP A 441 -16.01 -2.42 11.59
N ASP A 442 -15.08 -3.13 10.89
CA ASP A 442 -13.64 -2.94 11.07
C ASP A 442 -13.24 -1.50 10.79
N TYR A 443 -13.81 -0.86 9.75
CA TYR A 443 -13.58 0.54 9.43
C TYR A 443 -14.02 1.47 10.57
N TYR A 444 -15.25 1.31 11.09
CA TYR A 444 -15.76 2.16 12.17
C TYR A 444 -15.09 1.89 13.53
N HIS A 445 -14.70 0.67 13.79
CA HIS A 445 -13.84 0.34 14.93
C HIS A 445 -12.49 1.08 14.85
N PHE A 446 -11.88 1.12 13.67
CA PHE A 446 -10.63 1.85 13.48
C PHE A 446 -10.83 3.38 13.54
N THR A 447 -11.92 3.89 12.98
CA THR A 447 -12.30 5.31 13.05
C THR A 447 -12.51 5.76 14.52
N ALA A 448 -12.96 4.88 15.39
CA ALA A 448 -13.23 5.21 16.79
C ALA A 448 -11.97 5.70 17.55
N PHE A 449 -10.77 5.34 17.13
CA PHE A 449 -9.53 5.90 17.70
C PHE A 449 -9.43 7.42 17.55
N PHE A 450 -10.11 8.01 16.57
CA PHE A 450 -10.06 9.43 16.25
C PHE A 450 -11.28 10.21 16.71
N SER A 451 -12.29 9.55 17.26
CA SER A 451 -13.60 10.15 17.61
C SER A 451 -13.52 11.28 18.64
N ARG A 452 -12.44 11.34 19.42
CA ARG A 452 -12.18 12.39 20.40
C ARG A 452 -11.34 13.54 19.87
N LEU A 453 -11.13 13.65 18.58
CA LEU A 453 -10.34 14.73 18.00
C LEU A 453 -11.25 15.86 17.54
N ALA A 454 -10.94 17.08 17.95
CA ALA A 454 -11.61 18.25 17.45
C ALA A 454 -10.62 19.38 17.13
N LEU A 455 -10.77 19.96 15.96
CA LEU A 455 -10.08 21.17 15.56
C LEU A 455 -10.85 22.39 16.09
N GLN A 456 -10.17 23.24 16.84
CA GLN A 456 -10.63 24.54 17.25
C GLN A 456 -9.94 25.58 16.39
N ARG A 457 -10.73 26.27 15.55
CA ARG A 457 -10.27 27.40 14.75
C ARG A 457 -10.50 28.65 15.55
N ARG A 458 -9.45 29.41 15.85
CA ARG A 458 -9.58 30.77 16.40
C ARG A 458 -9.92 31.74 15.25
N ASN A 459 -10.31 32.97 15.59
CA ASN A 459 -10.73 33.96 14.63
C ASN A 459 -9.92 33.94 13.32
N PRO A 460 -10.54 34.32 12.16
CA PRO A 460 -9.85 34.33 10.86
C PRO A 460 -8.58 35.18 10.84
N ASP A 461 -8.47 36.17 11.74
CA ASP A 461 -7.29 37.03 11.88
C ASP A 461 -6.16 36.41 12.74
N GLU A 462 -6.45 35.33 13.48
CA GLU A 462 -5.47 34.59 14.29
C GLU A 462 -5.19 33.25 13.61
N ALA A 463 -4.08 33.19 12.88
CA ALA A 463 -3.63 32.04 12.06
C ALA A 463 -3.32 30.75 12.85
N ASP A 464 -3.93 30.52 14.02
CA ASP A 464 -3.67 29.39 14.89
C ASP A 464 -4.87 28.46 15.02
N THR A 465 -4.78 27.32 14.33
CA THR A 465 -5.69 26.19 14.53
C THR A 465 -5.08 25.24 15.57
N SER A 466 -5.87 24.87 16.56
CA SER A 466 -5.47 23.93 17.62
C SER A 466 -6.22 22.61 17.49
N LEU A 467 -5.50 21.50 17.70
CA LEU A 467 -6.07 20.17 17.81
C LEU A 467 -6.20 19.77 19.30
N HIS A 468 -7.39 19.39 19.68
CA HIS A 468 -7.70 18.96 21.03
C HIS A 468 -8.13 17.51 21.08
N VAL A 469 -7.74 16.80 22.13
CA VAL A 469 -8.24 15.45 22.46
C VAL A 469 -9.52 15.58 23.26
N ALA A 470 -10.55 16.08 22.61
CA ALA A 470 -11.88 16.28 23.18
C ALA A 470 -12.91 16.32 22.05
N THR A 471 -14.14 15.89 22.34
CA THR A 471 -15.20 16.06 21.34
C THR A 471 -15.53 17.54 21.15
N ARG A 472 -16.10 17.92 20.01
CA ARG A 472 -16.55 19.29 19.74
C ARG A 472 -17.54 19.78 20.82
N HIS A 473 -18.37 18.86 21.35
CA HIS A 473 -19.28 19.15 22.44
C HIS A 473 -18.53 19.55 23.72
N VAL A 474 -17.50 18.79 24.10
CA VAL A 474 -16.64 19.10 25.29
C VAL A 474 -15.94 20.45 25.13
N LEU A 475 -15.45 20.78 23.95
CA LEU A 475 -14.85 22.10 23.69
C LEU A 475 -15.88 23.24 23.82
N ASN A 476 -17.09 23.04 23.31
CA ASN A 476 -18.16 24.01 23.43
C ASN A 476 -18.58 24.23 24.91
N LEU A 477 -18.63 23.15 25.71
CA LEU A 477 -18.89 23.25 27.14
C LEU A 477 -17.81 24.07 27.85
N GLN A 478 -16.54 23.80 27.52
CA GLN A 478 -15.40 24.55 28.05
C GLN A 478 -15.48 26.04 27.71
N GLN A 479 -15.82 26.38 26.48
CA GLN A 479 -15.99 27.76 26.05
C GLN A 479 -17.15 28.45 26.79
N GLN A 480 -18.32 27.77 26.92
CA GLN A 480 -19.46 28.29 27.68
C GLN A 480 -19.12 28.55 29.15
N MET A 481 -18.32 27.64 29.77
CA MET A 481 -17.84 27.84 31.15
C MET A 481 -16.96 29.10 31.25
N LEU A 482 -16.02 29.29 30.34
CA LEU A 482 -15.16 30.49 30.29
C LEU A 482 -15.97 31.76 30.11
N GLU A 483 -16.98 31.78 29.23
CA GLU A 483 -17.87 32.89 29.04
C GLU A 483 -18.70 33.22 30.31
N GLN A 484 -19.16 32.15 31.02
CA GLN A 484 -19.88 32.36 32.29
C GLN A 484 -18.95 32.89 33.39
N GLN A 485 -17.71 32.41 33.46
CA GLN A 485 -16.71 32.92 34.40
C GLN A 485 -16.35 34.38 34.10
N SER A 486 -16.21 34.76 32.83
CA SER A 486 -15.93 36.14 32.44
C SER A 486 -17.12 37.07 32.82
N LYS A 487 -18.38 36.63 32.60
CA LYS A 487 -19.56 37.38 33.02
C LYS A 487 -19.62 37.53 34.54
N LEU A 488 -19.26 36.48 35.30
CA LEU A 488 -19.20 36.52 36.76
C LEU A 488 -18.19 37.53 37.26
N GLN A 489 -17.01 37.66 36.60
CA GLN A 489 -15.98 38.64 36.94
C GLN A 489 -16.35 40.08 36.59
N GLN A 490 -17.20 40.28 35.59
CA GLN A 490 -17.63 41.59 35.10
C GLN A 490 -18.94 42.09 35.74
N SER A 491 -19.73 41.21 36.41
CA SER A 491 -20.99 41.57 37.03
C SER A 491 -20.80 42.24 38.37
N ASN A 492 -21.35 43.48 38.51
CA ASN A 492 -21.46 44.25 39.77
C ASN A 492 -22.83 44.00 40.46
N ASP A 493 -23.69 43.12 39.94
CA ASP A 493 -25.05 42.88 40.48
C ASP A 493 -25.06 41.70 41.42
N ALA A 494 -25.51 41.91 42.64
CA ALA A 494 -25.51 40.90 43.74
C ALA A 494 -26.44 39.69 43.51
N ALA A 495 -27.35 39.76 42.54
CA ALA A 495 -28.31 38.66 42.25
C ALA A 495 -27.80 37.67 41.18
N GLU A 496 -26.86 38.04 40.29
CA GLU A 496 -26.33 37.21 39.22
C GLU A 496 -25.30 36.15 39.60
N PRO A 497 -24.44 36.33 40.66
CA PRO A 497 -23.37 35.41 40.97
C PRO A 497 -23.83 34.00 41.24
N GLY A 498 -24.93 33.80 41.94
CA GLY A 498 -25.44 32.47 42.30
C GLY A 498 -25.95 31.66 41.11
N ALA A 499 -26.66 32.33 40.17
CA ALA A 499 -27.14 31.72 38.96
C ALA A 499 -26.01 31.36 37.96
N CYS A 500 -24.95 32.20 37.87
CA CYS A 500 -23.77 31.91 37.11
C CYS A 500 -22.97 30.73 37.68
N GLN A 501 -22.74 30.73 38.98
CA GLN A 501 -22.02 29.61 39.68
C GLN A 501 -22.74 28.28 39.52
N LYS A 502 -24.08 28.26 39.62
CA LYS A 502 -24.90 27.06 39.40
C LYS A 502 -24.72 26.54 37.97
N ARG A 503 -24.81 27.43 36.96
CA ARG A 503 -24.58 27.04 35.54
C ARG A 503 -23.17 26.55 35.28
N ILE A 504 -22.16 27.13 35.90
CA ILE A 504 -20.79 26.65 35.81
C ILE A 504 -20.69 25.23 36.38
N GLY A 505 -21.24 24.98 37.58
CA GLY A 505 -21.22 23.66 38.21
C GLY A 505 -21.96 22.58 37.40
N GLU A 506 -23.12 22.92 36.80
CA GLU A 506 -23.84 22.00 35.90
C GLU A 506 -23.02 21.66 34.66
N ARG A 507 -22.34 22.66 34.05
CA ARG A 507 -21.46 22.47 32.89
C ARG A 507 -20.16 21.71 33.24
N GLU A 508 -19.58 21.93 34.42
CA GLU A 508 -18.45 21.15 34.91
C GLU A 508 -18.77 19.68 35.08
N GLN A 509 -19.94 19.37 35.60
CA GLN A 509 -20.43 17.99 35.76
C GLN A 509 -20.61 17.35 34.38
N GLU A 510 -21.29 18.02 33.45
CA GLU A 510 -21.47 17.56 32.08
C GLU A 510 -20.14 17.39 31.34
N PHE A 511 -19.22 18.33 31.52
CA PHE A 511 -17.85 18.27 30.97
C PHE A 511 -17.12 17.02 31.47
N ARG A 512 -17.09 16.76 32.77
CA ARG A 512 -16.43 15.57 33.35
C ARG A 512 -17.05 14.28 32.82
N GLN A 513 -18.37 14.18 32.80
CA GLN A 513 -19.08 13.01 32.28
C GLN A 513 -18.74 12.72 30.84
N ASN A 514 -18.66 13.74 30.00
CA ASN A 514 -18.30 13.58 28.58
C ASN A 514 -16.79 13.30 28.38
N LEU A 515 -15.93 13.82 29.26
CA LEU A 515 -14.50 13.53 29.22
C LEU A 515 -14.21 12.06 29.61
N GLU A 516 -14.96 11.50 30.54
CA GLU A 516 -14.87 10.12 31.02
C GLU A 516 -15.71 9.13 30.19
N ALA A 517 -16.51 9.63 29.24
CA ALA A 517 -17.36 8.78 28.41
C ALA A 517 -16.55 7.75 27.62
N THR A 518 -17.12 6.58 27.41
CA THR A 518 -16.50 5.53 26.59
C THR A 518 -16.26 6.01 25.16
N VAL A 519 -15.09 5.73 24.62
CA VAL A 519 -14.73 6.06 23.24
C VAL A 519 -15.50 5.13 22.30
N THR A 520 -16.41 5.67 21.51
CA THR A 520 -17.21 4.90 20.54
C THR A 520 -17.56 5.74 19.32
N VAL A 521 -17.85 5.07 18.21
CA VAL A 521 -18.39 5.66 16.97
C VAL A 521 -19.66 4.90 16.60
N ARG A 522 -20.67 5.63 16.11
CA ARG A 522 -21.90 5.03 15.64
C ARG A 522 -21.71 4.45 14.24
N GLN A 523 -21.96 3.17 14.07
CA GLN A 523 -22.02 2.52 12.77
C GLN A 523 -23.30 2.96 12.04
N PRO A 524 -23.21 3.61 10.86
CA PRO A 524 -24.37 4.27 10.25
C PRO A 524 -25.50 3.32 9.81
N ARG A 525 -25.17 2.09 9.42
CA ARG A 525 -26.14 1.12 8.92
C ARG A 525 -26.92 0.44 10.05
N THR A 526 -26.22 0.03 11.10
CA THR A 526 -26.82 -0.73 12.21
C THR A 526 -27.25 0.15 13.39
N GLY A 527 -26.69 1.36 13.49
CA GLY A 527 -26.87 2.23 14.64
C GLY A 527 -26.09 1.80 15.88
N GLN A 528 -25.34 0.70 15.81
CA GLN A 528 -24.54 0.17 16.91
C GLN A 528 -23.38 1.11 17.26
N MET A 529 -23.09 1.25 18.55
CA MET A 529 -21.93 1.97 19.04
C MET A 529 -20.72 1.03 19.06
N LEU A 530 -19.68 1.35 18.31
CA LEU A 530 -18.47 0.55 18.14
C LEU A 530 -17.30 1.21 18.86
N SER A 531 -16.63 0.46 19.75
CA SER A 531 -15.41 0.88 20.45
C SER A 531 -14.17 0.68 19.57
N PRO A 532 -13.02 1.34 19.88
CA PRO A 532 -11.78 1.17 19.14
C PRO A 532 -11.33 -0.29 19.06
N ARG A 533 -10.92 -0.70 17.87
CA ARG A 533 -10.34 -2.01 17.59
C ARG A 533 -9.32 -1.87 16.46
N GLN A 534 -8.20 -2.56 16.58
CA GLN A 534 -7.11 -2.55 15.62
C GLN A 534 -7.51 -3.28 14.31
N LEU A 535 -6.82 -3.00 13.21
CA LEU A 535 -7.14 -3.61 11.91
C LEU A 535 -6.84 -5.12 11.84
N ASP A 536 -6.03 -5.65 12.76
CA ASP A 536 -5.85 -7.09 12.95
C ASP A 536 -6.99 -7.75 13.74
N ARG A 537 -7.99 -6.96 14.14
CA ARG A 537 -9.15 -7.34 14.96
C ARG A 537 -8.81 -7.60 16.42
N SER A 538 -7.61 -7.27 16.88
CA SER A 538 -7.32 -7.36 18.31
C SER A 538 -8.09 -6.30 19.10
N ALA A 539 -8.64 -6.70 20.23
CA ALA A 539 -9.40 -5.83 21.11
C ALA A 539 -8.47 -4.92 21.90
N VAL A 540 -8.89 -3.67 22.08
CA VAL A 540 -8.15 -2.66 22.84
C VAL A 540 -9.01 -2.13 23.96
N GLN A 541 -8.43 -1.97 25.15
CA GLN A 541 -9.06 -1.27 26.25
C GLN A 541 -8.47 0.14 26.35
N ILE A 542 -9.33 1.13 26.19
CA ILE A 542 -8.98 2.54 26.35
C ILE A 542 -9.39 2.98 27.75
N PRO A 543 -8.45 3.33 28.65
CA PRO A 543 -8.81 3.85 29.95
C PRO A 543 -9.62 5.16 29.83
N PRO A 544 -10.61 5.39 30.69
CA PRO A 544 -11.38 6.64 30.69
C PRO A 544 -10.45 7.87 30.74
N GLY A 545 -10.78 8.89 29.96
CA GLY A 545 -10.04 10.16 29.94
C GLY A 545 -8.68 10.12 29.19
N THR A 546 -8.25 8.96 28.68
CA THR A 546 -7.00 8.86 27.91
C THR A 546 -7.21 9.12 26.43
N ASP A 547 -6.13 9.54 25.76
CA ASP A 547 -6.11 9.69 24.30
C ASP A 547 -6.08 8.30 23.63
N PRO A 548 -7.10 7.92 22.87
CA PRO A 548 -7.16 6.61 22.22
C PRO A 548 -6.01 6.35 21.25
N ARG A 549 -5.43 7.41 20.69
CA ARG A 549 -4.32 7.31 19.74
C ARG A 549 -3.03 6.77 20.37
N LEU A 550 -2.89 6.81 21.69
CA LEU A 550 -1.74 6.22 22.39
C LEU A 550 -1.65 4.72 22.08
N GLN A 551 -2.73 3.97 22.32
CA GLN A 551 -2.76 2.53 22.05
C GLN A 551 -2.67 2.23 20.55
N LEU A 552 -3.28 3.06 19.70
CA LEU A 552 -3.15 2.93 18.26
C LEU A 552 -1.69 3.10 17.82
N THR A 553 -1.03 4.15 18.27
CA THR A 553 0.36 4.47 17.90
C THR A 553 1.32 3.39 18.40
N GLU A 554 1.14 2.93 19.64
CA GLU A 554 1.92 1.84 20.22
C GLU A 554 1.80 0.56 19.40
N TRP A 555 0.57 0.16 19.04
CA TRP A 555 0.35 -1.00 18.17
C TRP A 555 0.94 -0.80 16.78
N MET A 556 0.71 0.35 16.15
CA MET A 556 1.21 0.61 14.79
C MET A 556 2.73 0.53 14.73
N THR A 557 3.42 1.13 15.70
CA THR A 557 4.89 1.21 15.72
C THR A 557 5.57 0.04 16.43
N ALA A 558 4.79 -0.95 16.87
CA ALA A 558 5.35 -2.16 17.48
C ALA A 558 6.19 -2.95 16.46
N PRO A 559 7.31 -3.55 16.87
CA PRO A 559 8.12 -4.41 16.00
C PRO A 559 7.35 -5.61 15.41
N SER A 560 6.29 -6.04 16.07
CA SER A 560 5.41 -7.11 15.63
C SER A 560 4.36 -6.69 14.60
N ASN A 561 4.14 -5.38 14.39
CA ASN A 561 3.19 -4.89 13.41
C ASN A 561 3.73 -5.11 11.98
N PRO A 562 3.05 -5.92 11.14
CA PRO A 562 3.58 -6.28 9.84
C PRO A 562 3.42 -5.18 8.78
N TRP A 563 2.54 -4.19 9.01
CA TRP A 563 2.21 -3.18 8.02
C TRP A 563 3.07 -1.92 8.10
N PHE A 564 3.39 -1.45 9.31
CA PHE A 564 4.10 -0.19 9.53
C PHE A 564 5.51 -0.18 8.91
N SER A 565 6.31 -1.22 9.19
CA SER A 565 7.62 -1.39 8.56
C SER A 565 7.49 -1.59 7.05
N ALA A 566 6.56 -2.46 6.65
CA ALA A 566 6.33 -2.85 5.27
C ALA A 566 5.92 -1.67 4.37
N ALA A 567 5.07 -0.79 4.86
CA ALA A 567 4.63 0.40 4.13
C ALA A 567 5.79 1.33 3.78
N MET A 568 6.70 1.57 4.72
CA MET A 568 7.85 2.44 4.48
C MET A 568 8.93 1.75 3.64
N VAL A 569 9.26 0.49 3.95
CA VAL A 569 10.22 -0.30 3.17
C VAL A 569 9.80 -0.38 1.70
N ASN A 570 8.52 -0.64 1.42
CA ASN A 570 8.03 -0.71 0.05
C ASN A 570 8.10 0.63 -0.69
N ARG A 571 7.84 1.74 0.00
CA ARG A 571 8.00 3.09 -0.58
C ARG A 571 9.45 3.41 -0.88
N LEU A 572 10.37 3.11 0.04
CA LEU A 572 11.80 3.27 -0.21
C LEU A 572 12.28 2.41 -1.37
N TRP A 573 11.88 1.14 -1.40
CA TRP A 573 12.21 0.24 -2.49
C TRP A 573 11.71 0.76 -3.84
N LYS A 574 10.43 1.16 -3.92
CA LYS A 574 9.85 1.78 -5.13
C LYS A 574 10.60 3.04 -5.54
N HIS A 575 10.96 3.89 -4.59
CA HIS A 575 11.68 5.13 -4.85
C HIS A 575 13.00 4.87 -5.59
N PHE A 576 13.79 3.90 -5.15
CA PHE A 576 15.09 3.60 -5.73
C PHE A 576 15.02 2.68 -6.96
N LEU A 577 14.13 1.69 -6.97
CA LEU A 577 14.06 0.68 -8.04
C LEU A 577 12.96 0.96 -9.09
N GLY A 578 12.13 1.97 -8.90
CA GLY A 578 11.07 2.37 -9.85
C GLY A 578 9.75 1.62 -9.68
N THR A 579 9.78 0.39 -9.17
CA THR A 579 8.58 -0.40 -8.83
C THR A 579 8.70 -0.98 -7.42
N GLY A 580 7.57 -1.08 -6.70
CA GLY A 580 7.53 -1.65 -5.37
C GLY A 580 7.65 -3.18 -5.37
N LEU A 581 8.02 -3.76 -4.23
CA LEU A 581 7.85 -5.21 -4.01
C LEU A 581 6.36 -5.57 -4.02
N VAL A 582 5.53 -4.65 -3.57
CA VAL A 582 4.08 -4.66 -3.73
C VAL A 582 3.68 -3.42 -4.52
N GLU A 583 2.89 -3.58 -5.58
CA GLU A 583 2.44 -2.48 -6.43
C GLU A 583 0.91 -2.48 -6.56
N PRO A 584 0.19 -1.38 -6.35
CA PRO A 584 0.65 -0.05 -5.89
C PRO A 584 1.28 -0.07 -4.50
N ALA A 585 2.25 0.84 -4.24
CA ALA A 585 3.07 0.81 -3.03
C ALA A 585 2.29 0.99 -1.71
N ASP A 586 1.10 1.55 -1.78
CA ASP A 586 0.18 1.82 -0.67
C ASP A 586 -1.03 0.87 -0.66
N ASP A 587 -0.87 -0.32 -1.24
CA ASP A 587 -1.93 -1.32 -1.37
C ASP A 587 -1.47 -2.70 -0.89
N LEU A 588 -1.03 -2.74 0.38
CA LEU A 588 -0.54 -3.93 1.06
C LEU A 588 -1.71 -4.83 1.48
N ARG A 589 -2.19 -5.63 0.55
CA ARG A 589 -3.30 -6.55 0.73
C ARG A 589 -2.85 -8.00 0.69
N ALA A 590 -3.59 -8.88 1.36
CA ALA A 590 -3.39 -10.32 1.21
C ALA A 590 -3.51 -10.78 -0.26
N THR A 591 -4.37 -10.11 -1.04
CA THR A 591 -4.57 -10.37 -2.48
C THR A 591 -3.50 -9.77 -3.39
N ASN A 592 -2.55 -9.05 -2.84
CA ASN A 592 -1.47 -8.40 -3.57
C ASN A 592 -0.11 -8.75 -2.93
N PRO A 593 0.34 -10.00 -3.02
CA PRO A 593 1.56 -10.45 -2.38
C PRO A 593 2.81 -9.82 -3.02
N PRO A 594 3.90 -9.66 -2.25
CA PRO A 594 5.14 -9.12 -2.76
C PRO A 594 5.75 -10.02 -3.84
N SER A 595 6.38 -9.39 -4.84
CA SER A 595 7.07 -10.07 -5.95
C SER A 595 8.22 -10.96 -5.50
N ASN A 596 8.81 -10.67 -4.34
CA ASN A 596 9.83 -11.48 -3.69
C ASN A 596 9.56 -11.55 -2.17
N PRO A 597 8.81 -12.57 -1.69
CA PRO A 597 8.47 -12.70 -0.27
C PRO A 597 9.67 -12.84 0.67
N ALA A 598 10.77 -13.46 0.23
CA ALA A 598 11.97 -13.60 1.03
C ALA A 598 12.68 -12.25 1.23
N LEU A 599 12.81 -11.48 0.16
CA LEU A 599 13.37 -10.12 0.21
C LEU A 599 12.49 -9.18 1.04
N TRP A 600 11.17 -9.25 0.85
CA TRP A 600 10.20 -8.53 1.67
C TRP A 600 10.41 -8.76 3.17
N LYS A 601 10.49 -10.02 3.57
CA LYS A 601 10.73 -10.40 4.96
C LYS A 601 12.08 -9.87 5.46
N SER A 602 13.15 -10.05 4.68
CA SER A 602 14.50 -9.62 5.05
C SER A 602 14.57 -8.11 5.27
N LEU A 603 14.09 -7.29 4.31
CA LEU A 603 14.14 -5.83 4.41
C LEU A 603 13.31 -5.31 5.59
N ASN A 604 12.12 -5.88 5.83
CA ASN A 604 11.30 -5.50 6.98
C ASN A 604 12.00 -5.83 8.30
N GLN A 605 12.65 -6.98 8.40
CA GLN A 605 13.44 -7.33 9.59
C GLN A 605 14.62 -6.37 9.81
N GLN A 606 15.36 -6.04 8.75
CA GLN A 606 16.47 -5.08 8.82
C GLN A 606 15.98 -3.70 9.27
N PHE A 607 14.84 -3.23 8.77
CA PHE A 607 14.27 -1.95 9.16
C PHE A 607 13.84 -1.92 10.63
N VAL A 608 13.17 -2.97 11.11
CA VAL A 608 12.79 -3.10 12.52
C VAL A 608 14.03 -3.19 13.43
N GLN A 609 15.05 -3.97 13.04
CA GLN A 609 16.29 -4.14 13.81
C GLN A 609 17.11 -2.86 13.92
N SER A 610 17.03 -1.97 12.92
CA SER A 610 17.68 -0.65 12.94
C SER A 610 16.86 0.42 13.69
N ASP A 611 15.83 0.03 14.46
CA ASP A 611 14.86 0.95 15.10
C ASP A 611 14.18 1.88 14.07
N PHE A 612 13.84 1.33 12.91
CA PHE A 612 13.18 2.05 11.81
C PHE A 612 14.01 3.23 11.23
N ASP A 613 15.33 3.04 11.12
CA ASP A 613 16.23 4.00 10.49
C ASP A 613 16.08 3.97 8.97
N LEU A 614 15.59 5.07 8.38
CA LEU A 614 15.41 5.22 6.94
C LEU A 614 16.74 5.08 6.18
N LYS A 615 17.82 5.69 6.71
CA LYS A 615 19.14 5.67 6.06
C LYS A 615 19.73 4.26 6.02
N HIS A 616 19.42 3.42 7.01
CA HIS A 616 19.88 2.03 7.01
C HIS A 616 19.35 1.26 5.79
N VAL A 617 18.04 1.34 5.52
CA VAL A 617 17.44 0.66 4.35
C VAL A 617 17.94 1.27 3.04
N MET A 618 18.05 2.59 2.95
CA MET A 618 18.61 3.28 1.77
C MET A 618 20.03 2.81 1.47
N ARG A 619 20.87 2.70 2.51
CA ARG A 619 22.25 2.22 2.40
C ARG A 619 22.30 0.80 1.86
N LEU A 620 21.44 -0.10 2.35
CA LEU A 620 21.35 -1.47 1.86
C LEU A 620 20.98 -1.51 0.36
N ILE A 621 20.00 -0.69 -0.04
CA ILE A 621 19.53 -0.65 -1.44
C ILE A 621 20.64 -0.09 -2.36
N LEU A 622 21.19 1.07 -2.05
CA LEU A 622 22.17 1.78 -2.87
C LEU A 622 23.46 0.99 -3.09
N ASN A 623 23.90 0.22 -2.08
CA ASN A 623 25.08 -0.63 -2.17
C ASN A 623 24.81 -1.99 -2.84
N SER A 624 23.55 -2.35 -3.13
CA SER A 624 23.24 -3.60 -3.80
C SER A 624 23.61 -3.58 -5.28
N ARG A 625 24.05 -4.72 -5.82
CA ARG A 625 24.23 -4.92 -7.26
C ARG A 625 22.91 -4.75 -8.01
N THR A 626 21.80 -5.11 -7.39
CA THR A 626 20.44 -4.95 -7.92
C THR A 626 20.16 -3.49 -8.30
N TYR A 627 20.50 -2.52 -7.44
CA TYR A 627 20.37 -1.09 -7.73
C TYR A 627 21.33 -0.64 -8.84
N GLN A 628 22.48 -1.28 -8.95
CA GLN A 628 23.54 -0.96 -9.89
C GLN A 628 23.41 -1.66 -11.26
N LEU A 629 22.31 -2.35 -11.52
CA LEU A 629 22.04 -2.92 -12.83
C LEU A 629 21.74 -1.82 -13.86
N SER A 630 22.14 -2.07 -15.12
CA SER A 630 21.86 -1.19 -16.25
C SER A 630 20.36 -1.16 -16.59
N ALA A 631 19.88 -0.03 -17.10
CA ALA A 631 18.59 0.09 -17.74
C ALA A 631 18.56 -0.46 -19.18
N SER A 632 19.73 -0.76 -19.75
CA SER A 632 19.83 -1.47 -21.01
C SER A 632 19.40 -2.92 -20.83
N THR A 633 18.37 -3.32 -21.55
CA THR A 633 17.80 -4.66 -21.44
C THR A 633 18.51 -5.66 -22.36
N LEU A 634 18.47 -6.93 -21.96
CA LEU A 634 18.77 -8.08 -22.81
C LEU A 634 17.48 -8.55 -23.48
N PRO A 635 17.52 -9.26 -24.63
CA PRO A 635 16.31 -9.83 -25.24
C PRO A 635 15.49 -10.68 -24.27
N GLU A 636 16.17 -11.35 -23.34
CA GLU A 636 15.57 -12.27 -22.39
C GLU A 636 14.95 -11.56 -21.18
N ASN A 637 15.32 -10.31 -20.87
CA ASN A 637 14.78 -9.60 -19.72
C ASN A 637 14.01 -8.31 -20.06
N GLN A 638 13.90 -7.93 -21.34
CA GLN A 638 13.29 -6.67 -21.78
C GLN A 638 11.83 -6.47 -21.34
N HIS A 639 11.12 -7.54 -21.03
CA HIS A 639 9.74 -7.52 -20.58
C HIS A 639 9.59 -7.66 -19.05
N ASP A 640 10.69 -7.77 -18.32
CA ASP A 640 10.64 -7.83 -16.88
C ASP A 640 10.43 -6.44 -16.28
N GLN A 641 9.29 -6.23 -15.65
CA GLN A 641 8.94 -5.00 -14.92
C GLN A 641 8.73 -5.27 -13.43
N ARG A 642 8.99 -6.51 -12.97
CA ARG A 642 8.58 -6.96 -11.65
C ARG A 642 9.70 -7.56 -10.79
N PHE A 643 10.70 -8.19 -11.40
CA PHE A 643 11.70 -9.00 -10.69
C PHE A 643 13.08 -8.37 -10.61
N TYR A 644 13.21 -7.12 -11.06
CA TYR A 644 14.42 -6.30 -10.92
C TYR A 644 15.65 -6.84 -11.68
N SER A 645 15.43 -7.51 -12.82
CA SER A 645 16.51 -8.01 -13.67
C SER A 645 17.28 -6.90 -14.40
N HIS A 646 16.74 -5.70 -14.43
CA HIS A 646 17.36 -4.48 -14.94
C HIS A 646 16.77 -3.25 -14.25
N ALA A 647 17.43 -2.11 -14.33
CA ALA A 647 16.87 -0.87 -13.82
C ALA A 647 15.73 -0.38 -14.73
N LEU A 648 14.66 0.10 -14.15
CA LEU A 648 13.53 0.68 -14.87
C LEU A 648 13.81 2.16 -15.17
N ALA A 649 13.94 2.51 -16.45
CA ALA A 649 14.05 3.90 -16.85
C ALA A 649 12.74 4.65 -16.51
N ARG A 650 12.85 5.71 -15.72
CA ARG A 650 11.71 6.52 -15.28
C ARG A 650 11.97 8.01 -15.47
N ARG A 651 10.95 8.76 -15.82
CA ARG A 651 11.05 10.22 -15.92
C ARG A 651 11.40 10.82 -14.54
N LEU A 652 12.27 11.81 -14.52
CA LEU A 652 12.58 12.55 -13.31
C LEU A 652 11.31 13.22 -12.75
N PRO A 653 11.13 13.28 -11.41
CA PRO A 653 10.08 14.07 -10.79
C PRO A 653 10.13 15.54 -11.22
N ALA A 654 9.00 16.22 -11.25
CA ALA A 654 8.89 17.59 -11.76
C ALA A 654 9.91 18.55 -11.10
N GLU A 655 10.03 18.48 -9.78
CA GLU A 655 10.93 19.31 -9.00
C GLU A 655 12.41 19.01 -9.32
N VAL A 656 12.75 17.72 -9.42
CA VAL A 656 14.12 17.28 -9.73
C VAL A 656 14.49 17.67 -11.15
N LEU A 657 13.58 17.51 -12.12
CA LEU A 657 13.82 17.90 -13.52
C LEU A 657 14.02 19.41 -13.67
N LEU A 658 13.19 20.21 -12.97
CA LEU A 658 13.33 21.67 -13.00
C LEU A 658 14.66 22.13 -12.38
N ASP A 659 15.05 21.54 -11.26
CA ASP A 659 16.32 21.80 -10.60
C ASP A 659 17.51 21.32 -11.46
N ALA A 660 17.38 20.18 -12.16
CA ALA A 660 18.39 19.67 -13.08
C ALA A 660 18.61 20.63 -14.27
N ILE A 661 17.52 21.18 -14.85
CA ILE A 661 17.62 22.21 -15.89
C ILE A 661 18.34 23.46 -15.34
N GLY A 662 17.93 23.92 -14.14
CA GLY A 662 18.57 25.07 -13.49
C GLY A 662 20.06 24.86 -13.21
N ALA A 663 20.44 23.66 -12.72
CA ALA A 663 21.81 23.29 -12.44
C ALA A 663 22.66 23.18 -13.74
N ALA A 664 22.10 22.59 -14.79
CA ALA A 664 22.78 22.46 -16.08
C ALA A 664 23.03 23.81 -16.72
N THR A 665 22.06 24.73 -16.65
CA THR A 665 22.14 26.06 -17.33
C THR A 665 22.77 27.15 -16.43
N ASP A 666 22.95 26.87 -15.14
CA ASP A 666 23.25 27.85 -14.06
C ASP A 666 22.20 28.98 -13.96
N GLN A 667 20.95 28.67 -14.37
CA GLN A 667 19.81 29.56 -14.33
C GLN A 667 18.67 28.92 -13.51
N PRO A 668 18.68 29.10 -12.16
CA PRO A 668 17.66 28.53 -11.30
C PRO A 668 16.30 29.17 -11.54
N GLU A 669 15.22 28.44 -11.24
CA GLU A 669 13.86 28.95 -11.25
C GLU A 669 13.66 30.00 -10.15
N VAL A 670 12.80 30.99 -10.44
CA VAL A 670 12.40 32.02 -9.47
C VAL A 670 10.97 31.78 -9.02
N PHE A 671 10.81 31.46 -7.74
CA PHE A 671 9.49 31.24 -7.14
C PHE A 671 8.99 32.49 -6.40
N ALA A 672 7.80 32.97 -6.74
CA ALA A 672 7.20 34.12 -6.11
C ALA A 672 7.03 33.92 -4.58
N GLY A 673 7.55 34.85 -3.79
CA GLY A 673 7.47 34.79 -2.31
C GLY A 673 8.51 33.87 -1.65
N TYR A 674 9.54 33.45 -2.41
CA TYR A 674 10.68 32.69 -1.91
C TYR A 674 12.00 33.42 -2.23
N PRO A 675 13.08 33.15 -1.51
CA PRO A 675 14.40 33.69 -1.81
C PRO A 675 14.91 33.29 -3.20
N LEU A 676 15.71 34.15 -3.82
CA LEU A 676 16.41 33.79 -5.07
C LEU A 676 17.34 32.60 -4.83
N GLY A 677 17.40 31.68 -5.81
CA GLY A 677 18.25 30.49 -5.73
C GLY A 677 17.69 29.34 -4.92
N ILE A 678 16.47 29.45 -4.37
CA ILE A 678 15.78 28.31 -3.78
C ILE A 678 15.50 27.27 -4.87
N ARG A 679 15.78 26.01 -4.58
CA ARG A 679 15.51 24.92 -5.50
C ARG A 679 14.06 24.45 -5.40
N ALA A 680 13.52 23.89 -6.49
CA ALA A 680 12.16 23.37 -6.51
C ALA A 680 11.91 22.30 -5.44
N ILE A 681 12.89 21.43 -5.15
CA ILE A 681 12.82 20.43 -4.08
C ILE A 681 12.74 21.03 -2.67
N GLN A 682 13.11 22.29 -2.50
CA GLN A 682 13.05 23.00 -1.21
C GLN A 682 11.73 23.77 -1.01
N VAL A 683 10.89 23.84 -2.06
CA VAL A 683 9.60 24.56 -1.99
C VAL A 683 8.58 23.71 -1.24
N PRO A 684 8.14 24.14 -0.03
CA PRO A 684 7.29 23.33 0.82
C PRO A 684 5.82 23.27 0.38
N ASP A 685 5.37 24.26 -0.38
CA ASP A 685 3.97 24.46 -0.75
C ASP A 685 3.71 23.93 -2.17
N PRO A 686 2.89 22.86 -2.34
CA PRO A 686 2.53 22.37 -3.67
C PRO A 686 1.68 23.38 -4.46
N GLY A 687 1.05 24.33 -3.81
CA GLY A 687 0.25 25.40 -4.41
C GLY A 687 1.08 26.59 -4.92
N VAL A 688 2.42 26.54 -4.92
CA VAL A 688 3.21 27.61 -5.55
C VAL A 688 2.93 27.67 -7.04
N ASP A 689 2.73 28.86 -7.56
CA ASP A 689 2.50 29.05 -9.00
C ASP A 689 3.76 28.71 -9.81
N SER A 690 3.68 27.67 -10.59
CA SER A 690 4.72 27.22 -11.52
C SER A 690 4.09 26.35 -12.60
N TYR A 691 4.01 26.89 -13.80
CA TYR A 691 3.49 26.19 -14.96
C TYR A 691 4.27 24.88 -15.21
N PHE A 692 5.59 24.91 -15.08
CA PHE A 692 6.45 23.73 -15.28
C PHE A 692 6.08 22.61 -14.27
N LEU A 693 6.06 22.93 -12.99
CA LEU A 693 5.79 21.94 -11.95
C LEU A 693 4.39 21.32 -12.08
N THR A 694 3.38 22.12 -12.46
CA THR A 694 2.02 21.65 -12.71
C THR A 694 1.98 20.75 -13.94
N LEU A 695 2.59 21.18 -15.06
CA LEU A 695 2.63 20.42 -16.30
C LEU A 695 3.34 19.07 -16.14
N PHE A 696 4.42 19.02 -15.37
CA PHE A 696 5.21 17.81 -15.13
C PHE A 696 4.70 16.95 -13.96
N GLY A 697 3.53 17.23 -13.41
CA GLY A 697 2.83 16.36 -12.47
C GLY A 697 3.41 16.35 -11.06
N ARG A 698 3.73 17.55 -10.52
CA ARG A 698 3.99 17.73 -9.10
C ARG A 698 2.80 17.22 -8.29
N SER A 699 3.06 16.53 -7.15
CA SER A 699 2.01 16.09 -6.23
C SER A 699 1.22 17.27 -5.66
N GLU A 700 -0.10 17.18 -5.69
CA GLU A 700 -1.00 18.12 -5.01
C GLU A 700 -1.18 17.78 -3.52
N ARG A 701 -0.69 16.62 -3.08
CA ARG A 701 -0.75 16.12 -1.70
C ARG A 701 -2.17 15.97 -1.14
N VAL A 702 -3.12 15.65 -2.01
CA VAL A 702 -4.53 15.46 -1.60
C VAL A 702 -4.73 14.16 -0.85
N THR A 703 -3.99 13.12 -1.24
CA THR A 703 -4.02 11.81 -0.59
C THR A 703 -2.60 11.33 -0.26
N ALA A 704 -2.46 10.29 0.55
CA ALA A 704 -1.18 9.61 0.77
C ALA A 704 -0.85 8.59 -0.36
N CYS A 705 -1.58 8.64 -1.48
CA CYS A 705 -1.41 7.71 -2.60
C CYS A 705 -0.10 7.97 -3.35
N ALA A 706 0.66 6.91 -3.60
CA ALA A 706 1.80 6.97 -4.50
C ALA A 706 1.42 7.32 -5.96
N CYS A 707 0.13 7.29 -6.28
CA CYS A 707 -0.41 7.62 -7.61
C CYS A 707 -0.56 9.12 -7.88
N GLU A 708 -0.36 9.99 -6.89
CA GLU A 708 -0.49 11.44 -7.09
C GLU A 708 0.60 12.04 -7.96
N ARG A 709 1.80 11.45 -7.96
CA ARG A 709 2.85 11.83 -8.89
C ARG A 709 2.64 11.06 -10.19
N SER A 710 2.22 11.75 -11.24
CA SER A 710 2.13 11.16 -12.58
C SER A 710 3.53 10.94 -13.14
N GLY A 711 3.87 9.66 -13.39
CA GLY A 711 5.08 9.28 -14.13
C GLY A 711 4.91 9.32 -15.65
N ASP A 712 3.68 9.49 -16.13
CA ASP A 712 3.36 9.42 -17.55
C ASP A 712 3.96 10.59 -18.35
N VAL A 713 4.46 10.27 -19.53
CA VAL A 713 4.95 11.28 -20.48
C VAL A 713 3.78 11.69 -21.36
N THR A 714 3.49 12.99 -21.37
CA THR A 714 2.40 13.55 -22.15
C THR A 714 2.92 14.44 -23.28
N LEU A 715 2.14 14.54 -24.35
CA LEU A 715 2.47 15.41 -25.49
C LEU A 715 2.73 16.88 -25.07
N PRO A 716 1.93 17.51 -24.19
CA PRO A 716 2.21 18.87 -23.72
C PRO A 716 3.57 19.01 -23.03
N GLN A 717 4.02 18.00 -22.27
CA GLN A 717 5.36 18.01 -21.64
C GLN A 717 6.47 18.01 -22.68
N LEU A 718 6.36 17.16 -23.71
CA LEU A 718 7.32 17.10 -24.80
C LEU A 718 7.37 18.43 -25.57
N LEU A 719 6.21 18.98 -25.92
CA LEU A 719 6.12 20.25 -26.63
C LEU A 719 6.69 21.41 -25.82
N HIS A 720 6.49 21.39 -24.49
CA HIS A 720 7.06 22.40 -23.60
C HIS A 720 8.59 22.36 -23.60
N LEU A 721 9.20 21.18 -23.48
CA LEU A 721 10.65 21.07 -23.52
C LEU A 721 11.22 21.48 -24.89
N GLN A 722 10.55 21.10 -25.99
CA GLN A 722 11.04 21.37 -27.35
C GLN A 722 10.85 22.82 -27.81
N ASN A 723 9.74 23.48 -27.42
CA ASN A 723 9.34 24.76 -27.97
C ASN A 723 9.25 25.89 -26.94
N SER A 724 9.77 25.66 -25.71
CA SER A 724 9.65 26.68 -24.65
C SER A 724 10.67 27.80 -24.80
N ASP A 725 10.17 29.02 -24.97
CA ASP A 725 11.02 30.24 -24.91
C ASP A 725 11.80 30.31 -23.58
N SER A 726 11.25 29.76 -22.49
CA SER A 726 11.90 29.76 -21.18
C SER A 726 13.16 28.91 -21.14
N LEU A 727 13.19 27.75 -21.83
CA LEU A 727 14.39 26.91 -21.93
C LEU A 727 15.47 27.60 -22.78
N MET A 728 15.08 28.15 -23.94
CA MET A 728 16.02 28.90 -24.79
C MET A 728 16.57 30.15 -24.08
N ALA A 729 15.73 30.86 -23.31
CA ALA A 729 16.18 32.01 -22.52
C ALA A 729 17.25 31.62 -21.49
N ARG A 730 17.14 30.45 -20.85
CA ARG A 730 18.15 29.92 -19.91
C ARG A 730 19.45 29.53 -20.62
N ILE A 731 19.35 28.91 -21.80
CA ILE A 731 20.53 28.54 -22.63
C ILE A 731 21.29 29.79 -23.07
N GLN A 732 20.56 30.84 -23.43
CA GLN A 732 21.12 32.10 -23.99
C GLN A 732 21.42 33.15 -22.89
N ALA A 733 21.15 32.86 -21.61
CA ALA A 733 21.33 33.82 -20.54
C ALA A 733 22.77 34.35 -20.48
N PRO A 734 22.96 35.70 -20.40
CA PRO A 734 24.29 36.33 -20.44
C PRO A 734 25.22 35.88 -19.29
N ASP A 735 24.64 35.52 -18.15
CA ASP A 735 25.28 34.99 -16.94
C ASP A 735 25.15 33.46 -16.81
N GLY A 736 24.56 32.80 -17.82
CA GLY A 736 24.39 31.36 -17.87
C GLY A 736 25.68 30.57 -18.17
N ARG A 737 25.62 29.25 -18.01
CA ARG A 737 26.78 28.35 -18.21
C ARG A 737 27.39 28.50 -19.58
N LEU A 738 26.59 28.45 -20.64
CA LEU A 738 27.10 28.49 -22.00
C LEU A 738 27.91 29.77 -22.28
N GLN A 739 27.38 30.94 -21.87
CA GLN A 739 28.06 32.19 -22.10
C GLN A 739 29.40 32.30 -21.31
N ARG A 740 29.44 31.76 -20.10
CA ARG A 740 30.69 31.68 -19.35
C ARG A 740 31.72 30.78 -20.01
N LEU A 741 31.30 29.64 -20.56
CA LEU A 741 32.21 28.73 -21.27
C LEU A 741 32.78 29.37 -22.56
N LEU A 742 31.94 30.07 -23.31
CA LEU A 742 32.35 30.77 -24.55
C LEU A 742 33.32 31.91 -24.28
N SER A 743 33.13 32.62 -23.16
CA SER A 743 34.01 33.75 -22.75
C SER A 743 35.25 33.31 -21.98
N GLY A 744 35.31 32.05 -21.50
CA GLY A 744 36.37 31.55 -20.63
C GLY A 744 37.68 31.11 -21.31
N GLY A 745 37.80 31.29 -22.65
CA GLY A 745 39.03 30.92 -23.41
C GLY A 745 39.24 29.41 -23.53
N LEU A 746 38.20 28.59 -23.36
CA LEU A 746 38.22 27.15 -23.52
C LEU A 746 38.23 26.76 -25.01
N ASN A 747 38.85 25.62 -25.34
CA ASN A 747 38.77 25.06 -26.68
C ASN A 747 37.44 24.28 -26.87
N ASP A 748 37.12 23.99 -28.13
CA ASP A 748 35.85 23.31 -28.48
C ASP A 748 35.63 22.01 -27.73
N GLN A 749 36.66 21.17 -27.60
CA GLN A 749 36.57 19.89 -26.90
C GLN A 749 36.25 20.07 -25.38
N GLN A 750 36.83 21.09 -24.76
CA GLN A 750 36.58 21.43 -23.39
C GLN A 750 35.14 21.93 -23.19
N ILE A 751 34.65 22.82 -24.08
CA ILE A 751 33.27 23.32 -24.01
C ILE A 751 32.27 22.17 -24.18
N ILE A 752 32.47 21.32 -25.20
CA ILE A 752 31.59 20.16 -25.45
C ILE A 752 31.59 19.22 -24.23
N SER A 753 32.79 18.89 -23.72
CA SER A 753 32.92 18.00 -22.57
C SER A 753 32.20 18.55 -21.32
N GLU A 754 32.31 19.85 -21.05
CA GLU A 754 31.64 20.51 -19.93
C GLU A 754 30.12 20.49 -20.08
N LEU A 755 29.58 20.73 -21.29
CA LEU A 755 28.15 20.64 -21.55
C LEU A 755 27.60 19.24 -21.34
N PHE A 756 28.30 18.19 -21.81
CA PHE A 756 27.92 16.79 -21.56
C PHE A 756 27.97 16.42 -20.07
N GLN A 757 29.02 16.85 -19.37
CA GLN A 757 29.15 16.57 -17.95
C GLN A 757 28.08 17.28 -17.11
N ALA A 758 27.77 18.54 -17.45
CA ALA A 758 26.76 19.33 -16.74
C ALA A 758 25.31 18.82 -16.95
N THR A 759 25.06 18.16 -18.09
CA THR A 759 23.74 17.65 -18.46
C THR A 759 23.61 16.15 -18.20
N LEU A 760 24.50 15.35 -18.77
CA LEU A 760 24.42 13.89 -18.78
C LEU A 760 25.33 13.23 -17.75
N SER A 761 26.14 14.03 -17.04
CA SER A 761 27.08 13.57 -15.99
C SER A 761 28.14 12.58 -16.52
N ARG A 762 28.47 12.64 -17.83
CA ARG A 762 29.46 11.83 -18.48
C ARG A 762 30.22 12.63 -19.56
N PRO A 763 31.41 12.22 -19.98
CA PRO A 763 32.02 12.80 -21.18
C PRO A 763 31.25 12.39 -22.45
N PRO A 764 31.40 13.14 -23.54
CA PRO A 764 30.86 12.74 -24.85
C PRO A 764 31.54 11.45 -25.34
N ALA A 765 30.79 10.59 -25.99
CA ALA A 765 31.37 9.47 -26.75
C ALA A 765 32.20 10.01 -27.96
N GLU A 766 33.12 9.22 -28.46
CA GLU A 766 33.95 9.61 -29.60
C GLU A 766 33.13 10.03 -30.82
N SER A 767 32.03 9.31 -31.10
CA SER A 767 31.10 9.62 -32.19
C SER A 767 30.32 10.93 -31.96
N GLU A 768 29.91 11.19 -30.69
CA GLU A 768 29.20 12.42 -30.30
C GLU A 768 30.15 13.62 -30.47
N LEU A 769 31.38 13.50 -29.94
CA LEU A 769 32.41 14.54 -30.07
C LEU A 769 32.75 14.86 -31.53
N ALA A 770 32.99 13.82 -32.34
CA ALA A 770 33.31 13.98 -33.75
C ALA A 770 32.17 14.65 -34.54
N SER A 771 30.91 14.32 -34.24
CA SER A 771 29.75 14.94 -34.90
C SER A 771 29.65 16.43 -34.61
N VAL A 772 29.82 16.84 -33.34
CA VAL A 772 29.78 18.27 -32.97
C VAL A 772 30.97 19.04 -33.53
N GLN A 773 32.18 18.46 -33.52
CA GLN A 773 33.36 19.06 -34.08
C GLN A 773 33.24 19.26 -35.61
N ALA A 774 32.61 18.32 -36.33
CA ALA A 774 32.32 18.47 -37.75
C ALA A 774 31.40 19.67 -38.02
N GLN A 775 30.34 19.84 -37.22
CA GLN A 775 29.43 21.01 -37.35
C GLN A 775 30.14 22.33 -37.03
N LEU A 776 30.97 22.37 -35.96
CA LEU A 776 31.76 23.55 -35.63
C LEU A 776 32.79 23.92 -36.68
N SER A 777 33.34 22.90 -37.38
CA SER A 777 34.30 23.13 -38.50
C SER A 777 33.62 23.64 -39.77
N ALA A 778 32.34 23.28 -39.96
CA ALA A 778 31.57 23.77 -41.12
C ALA A 778 30.96 25.17 -40.88
N ALA A 779 30.78 25.58 -39.62
CA ALA A 779 30.20 26.87 -39.26
C ALA A 779 31.19 28.01 -39.34
N GLY A 780 30.73 29.18 -39.81
CA GLY A 780 31.45 30.45 -39.71
C GLY A 780 31.69 30.87 -38.26
N GLN A 781 32.63 31.76 -38.02
CA GLN A 781 33.03 32.17 -36.68
C GLN A 781 31.86 32.79 -35.90
N ASP A 782 30.97 33.52 -36.55
CA ASP A 782 29.78 34.14 -36.00
C ASP A 782 28.63 33.15 -35.77
N GLU A 783 28.65 31.97 -36.43
CA GLU A 783 27.62 30.92 -36.31
C GLU A 783 27.94 29.89 -35.22
N ARG A 784 29.18 29.80 -34.79
CA ARG A 784 29.63 28.81 -33.75
C ARG A 784 28.87 28.89 -32.44
N PRO A 785 28.54 30.09 -31.88
CA PRO A 785 27.70 30.14 -30.69
C PRO A 785 26.34 29.46 -30.86
N GLY A 786 25.76 29.53 -32.04
CA GLY A 786 24.52 28.84 -32.41
C GLY A 786 24.67 27.32 -32.33
N VAL A 787 25.76 26.76 -32.86
CA VAL A 787 26.04 25.31 -32.78
C VAL A 787 26.11 24.83 -31.34
N TYR A 788 26.70 25.59 -30.43
CA TYR A 788 26.73 25.23 -28.99
C TYR A 788 25.35 25.38 -28.32
N GLN A 789 24.53 26.37 -28.74
CA GLN A 789 23.15 26.50 -28.24
C GLN A 789 22.31 25.31 -28.69
N ASP A 790 22.44 24.88 -29.94
CA ASP A 790 21.74 23.71 -30.48
C ASP A 790 22.18 22.41 -29.77
N LEU A 791 23.50 22.24 -29.56
CA LEU A 791 24.02 21.12 -28.76
C LEU A 791 23.42 21.12 -27.38
N PHE A 792 23.45 22.25 -26.66
CA PHE A 792 22.97 22.33 -25.31
C PHE A 792 21.46 22.07 -25.22
N TRP A 793 20.71 22.63 -26.21
CA TRP A 793 19.29 22.33 -26.35
C TRP A 793 19.04 20.84 -26.60
N ALA A 794 19.79 20.21 -27.49
CA ALA A 794 19.65 18.79 -27.79
C ALA A 794 19.95 17.90 -26.58
N LEU A 795 20.97 18.23 -25.77
CA LEU A 795 21.31 17.51 -24.55
C LEU A 795 20.18 17.61 -23.50
N LEU A 796 19.63 18.82 -23.26
CA LEU A 796 18.55 19.05 -22.30
C LEU A 796 17.22 18.40 -22.71
N ASN A 797 17.03 18.20 -24.05
CA ASN A 797 15.85 17.49 -24.58
C ASN A 797 16.08 15.99 -24.77
N SER A 798 17.26 15.48 -24.47
CA SER A 798 17.54 14.05 -24.59
C SER A 798 16.78 13.22 -23.56
N ARG A 799 16.46 11.98 -23.93
CA ARG A 799 15.91 11.01 -22.99
C ARG A 799 16.87 10.75 -21.83
N GLU A 800 18.16 10.75 -22.11
CA GLU A 800 19.21 10.53 -21.09
C GLU A 800 19.20 11.64 -20.03
N PHE A 801 18.89 12.89 -20.39
CA PHE A 801 18.75 13.99 -19.43
C PHE A 801 17.45 13.89 -18.60
N ALA A 802 16.33 13.68 -19.27
CA ALA A 802 15.00 13.77 -18.66
C ALA A 802 14.61 12.51 -17.84
N PHE A 803 15.35 11.41 -17.97
CA PHE A 803 15.06 10.14 -17.32
C PHE A 803 16.19 9.70 -16.39
N GLN A 804 15.79 9.02 -15.34
CA GLN A 804 16.65 8.21 -14.51
C GLN A 804 16.83 6.84 -15.19
N HIS A 805 18.05 6.38 -15.37
CA HIS A 805 18.39 5.14 -16.10
C HIS A 805 19.58 4.40 -15.51
#